data_3ce60f1927f748ab9c2cdfa0a4f79e1f
#
_entry.id   3ce60f1927f748ab9c2cdfa0a4f79e1f
#
_cell.length_a   1.000
_cell.length_b   1.000
_cell.length_c   1.000
_cell.angle_alpha   90.00
_cell.angle_beta   90.00
_cell.angle_gamma   90.00
#
_symmetry.space_group_name_H-M   'P 1'
#
loop_
_entity.id
_entity.type
_entity.pdbx_description
1 polymer ?
#
loop_
_entity_poly.entity_id
_entity_poly.type
_entity_poly.pdbx_seq_one_letter_code
_entity_poly.pdbx_strand_id
1 'polypeptide(L)'
;MIEFLRFPVKLTFALVAALMIGFHFNLETPRWAVMTAGIVAGGTAFAAGGDPYSGALRYRGVLRIIGTFIGCIAALTIMIATVRAPVVMLLLCCLWAGMCVWLSSLIKVENSYALGLAGYTALIIVVTADASGGLTLAPQFAVERCSEIVLGILCAILADMLFSPRSIKKVIDAEVDALLVAHYRLLQLCVAHEDKEEVDKAWSALVRRTTALNGMRSQLLMESSRWSNTSRRLQMLNTLSLTLITQAAETFLIQNSRPDYIPPQYRLLIEKEVTSVSDVHKRMKLMRRVIGVSSKSVPFTLASWVGAATEYLLLINGVKSNSRITTLEESILQREVVIQARSAETHHAMINGVRTFVATALGSLFWLYTGWTSGSGCMVMLAVITALAMRMPNPLMMAKDFFYGMAFAVPLGMLYFIWVLPGTQQSALLLCIAIGALGFIGGIFVQRRQIGTLGALIGTINVLVLDNPMKFEFNVFLDNALGQWIGSFVAMMVILLIRDKSKARTGRKLLNRFMYAAVAALTTNQARRRENHLPALYQQLFLLLNLFPGDIDKYRIALTLIIGHQRLRNAEVPVNADLSAYHRQLRATADRIIAASSDEKRRYYFERLLQELDVYQQKLQHYAAPASVTEPVKRLSMMLDKYQNTLIQI
;
A
#
# COMPACT_ATOMS: atom_id res chain seq x y z
N MET A 1 18.22 12.45 20.38
CA MET A 1 17.90 11.47 21.44
C MET A 1 16.47 11.64 21.96
N ILE A 2 16.01 12.85 22.26
CA ILE A 2 14.64 13.12 22.77
C ILE A 2 13.54 12.69 21.78
N GLU A 3 13.69 12.97 20.49
CA GLU A 3 12.71 12.54 19.47
C GLU A 3 12.60 11.02 19.33
N PHE A 4 13.70 10.30 19.54
CA PHE A 4 13.70 8.83 19.51
C PHE A 4 12.96 8.22 20.71
N LEU A 5 13.10 8.80 21.91
CA LEU A 5 12.45 8.31 23.13
C LEU A 5 10.95 8.66 23.19
N ARG A 6 10.50 9.61 22.41
CA ARG A 6 9.12 10.06 22.39
C ARG A 6 8.11 8.94 22.09
N PHE A 7 8.37 8.12 21.08
CA PHE A 7 7.48 7.02 20.73
C PHE A 7 7.41 5.93 21.82
N PRO A 8 8.53 5.42 22.38
CA PRO A 8 8.49 4.50 23.50
C PRO A 8 7.68 5.04 24.70
N VAL A 9 7.87 6.30 25.09
CA VAL A 9 7.12 6.93 26.19
C VAL A 9 5.62 7.01 25.88
N LYS A 10 5.26 7.46 24.69
CA LYS A 10 3.87 7.52 24.23
C LYS A 10 3.20 6.14 24.25
N LEU A 11 3.89 5.12 23.72
CA LEU A 11 3.40 3.75 23.71
C LEU A 11 3.21 3.21 25.13
N THR A 12 4.20 3.40 26.01
CA THR A 12 4.15 3.01 27.42
C THR A 12 2.96 3.63 28.13
N PHE A 13 2.78 4.95 27.98
CA PHE A 13 1.65 5.65 28.57
C PHE A 13 0.32 5.07 28.08
N ALA A 14 0.17 4.81 26.79
CA ALA A 14 -1.05 4.22 26.23
C ALA A 14 -1.37 2.85 26.84
N LEU A 15 -0.35 1.98 26.99
CA LEU A 15 -0.50 0.65 27.56
C LEU A 15 -0.88 0.70 29.04
N VAL A 16 -0.16 1.49 29.83
CA VAL A 16 -0.38 1.62 31.27
C VAL A 16 -1.72 2.28 31.57
N ALA A 17 -2.08 3.35 30.85
CA ALA A 17 -3.38 4.00 31.01
C ALA A 17 -4.54 3.05 30.67
N ALA A 18 -4.44 2.28 29.59
CA ALA A 18 -5.45 1.30 29.22
C ALA A 18 -5.62 0.21 30.29
N LEU A 19 -4.52 -0.26 30.87
CA LEU A 19 -4.55 -1.24 31.94
C LEU A 19 -5.22 -0.70 33.21
N MET A 20 -4.77 0.47 33.68
CA MET A 20 -5.28 1.07 34.91
C MET A 20 -6.75 1.45 34.83
N ILE A 21 -7.16 2.05 33.72
CA ILE A 21 -8.56 2.41 33.50
C ILE A 21 -9.41 1.14 33.36
N GLY A 22 -8.89 0.10 32.68
CA GLY A 22 -9.54 -1.20 32.56
C GLY A 22 -9.82 -1.85 33.94
N PHE A 23 -8.85 -1.85 34.84
CA PHE A 23 -9.03 -2.31 36.21
C PHE A 23 -9.97 -1.42 37.01
N HIS A 24 -9.89 -0.10 36.88
CA HIS A 24 -10.75 0.83 37.58
C HIS A 24 -12.25 0.65 37.24
N PHE A 25 -12.54 0.37 35.98
CA PHE A 25 -13.91 0.08 35.52
C PHE A 25 -14.31 -1.39 35.65
N ASN A 26 -13.51 -2.21 36.34
CA ASN A 26 -13.75 -3.64 36.54
C ASN A 26 -14.05 -4.41 35.25
N LEU A 27 -13.30 -4.11 34.17
CA LEU A 27 -13.39 -4.92 32.96
C LEU A 27 -12.83 -6.32 33.26
N GLU A 28 -13.46 -7.37 32.75
CA GLU A 28 -13.05 -8.75 33.00
C GLU A 28 -11.71 -9.10 32.32
N THR A 29 -11.50 -8.56 31.10
CA THR A 29 -10.30 -8.87 30.30
C THR A 29 -9.54 -7.61 29.86
N PRO A 30 -8.96 -6.79 30.78
CA PRO A 30 -8.28 -5.53 30.48
C PRO A 30 -7.15 -5.67 29.43
N ARG A 31 -6.58 -6.86 29.28
CA ARG A 31 -5.55 -7.17 28.28
C ARG A 31 -5.93 -6.76 26.85
N TRP A 32 -7.21 -6.85 26.50
CA TRP A 32 -7.66 -6.46 25.16
C TRP A 32 -7.65 -4.95 24.94
N ALA A 33 -7.93 -4.18 25.99
CA ALA A 33 -7.77 -2.73 25.96
C ALA A 33 -6.28 -2.36 25.79
N VAL A 34 -5.40 -3.00 26.55
CA VAL A 34 -3.93 -2.80 26.48
C VAL A 34 -3.40 -3.16 25.09
N MET A 35 -3.76 -4.34 24.55
CA MET A 35 -3.38 -4.74 23.19
C MET A 35 -3.90 -3.77 22.13
N THR A 36 -5.14 -3.31 22.29
CA THR A 36 -5.72 -2.34 21.36
C THR A 36 -4.96 -1.01 21.41
N ALA A 37 -4.64 -0.52 22.61
CA ALA A 37 -3.82 0.68 22.76
C ALA A 37 -2.44 0.51 22.10
N GLY A 38 -1.79 -0.64 22.29
CA GLY A 38 -0.51 -0.97 21.66
C GLY A 38 -0.58 -1.03 20.14
N ILE A 39 -1.61 -1.68 19.57
CA ILE A 39 -1.80 -1.80 18.12
C ILE A 39 -2.11 -0.43 17.49
N VAL A 40 -2.93 0.38 18.12
CA VAL A 40 -3.33 1.70 17.62
C VAL A 40 -2.17 2.70 17.74
N ALA A 41 -1.49 2.74 18.89
CA ALA A 41 -0.35 3.61 19.12
C ALA A 41 0.90 3.18 18.34
N GLY A 42 1.10 1.87 18.12
CA GLY A 42 2.25 1.31 17.38
C GLY A 42 2.25 1.55 15.87
N GLY A 43 1.16 2.03 15.33
CA GLY A 43 1.11 2.44 13.91
C GLY A 43 0.73 1.36 12.91
N THR A 44 0.86 1.65 11.61
CA THR A 44 0.48 0.76 10.50
C THR A 44 1.32 -0.50 10.41
N ALA A 45 2.30 -0.65 11.22
CA ALA A 45 3.49 -1.34 10.86
C ALA A 45 3.85 -2.45 11.83
N PHE A 46 3.19 -3.58 11.71
CA PHE A 46 3.86 -4.80 12.12
C PHE A 46 5.21 -4.97 11.36
N ALA A 47 5.30 -4.49 10.12
CA ALA A 47 6.52 -4.59 9.30
C ALA A 47 7.36 -3.30 9.18
N ALA A 48 6.87 -2.14 9.64
CA ALA A 48 7.55 -0.86 9.44
C ALA A 48 7.47 0.11 10.64
N GLY A 49 7.38 -0.42 11.86
CA GLY A 49 7.20 0.29 13.14
C GLY A 49 7.67 1.74 13.19
N GLY A 50 7.09 2.49 14.08
CA GLY A 50 7.45 3.88 14.31
C GLY A 50 6.25 4.72 14.73
N ASP A 51 6.49 5.96 15.16
CA ASP A 51 5.47 6.89 15.61
C ASP A 51 4.47 7.23 14.47
N PRO A 52 3.19 6.83 14.56
CA PRO A 52 2.21 7.11 13.52
C PRO A 52 1.80 8.59 13.53
N TYR A 53 1.34 9.08 12.38
CA TYR A 53 0.71 10.40 12.31
C TYR A 53 -0.64 10.39 13.04
N SER A 54 -0.97 11.49 13.72
CA SER A 54 -2.19 11.62 14.53
C SER A 54 -3.47 11.36 13.73
N GLY A 55 -3.54 11.80 12.50
CA GLY A 55 -4.66 11.52 11.60
C GLY A 55 -4.81 10.02 11.28
N ALA A 56 -3.70 9.34 11.00
CA ALA A 56 -3.69 7.90 10.73
C ALA A 56 -4.09 7.08 11.97
N LEU A 57 -3.66 7.51 13.16
CA LEU A 57 -4.01 6.89 14.43
C LEU A 57 -5.52 6.97 14.68
N ARG A 58 -6.11 8.17 14.59
CA ARG A 58 -7.55 8.39 14.77
C ARG A 58 -8.38 7.59 13.77
N TYR A 59 -8.00 7.65 12.49
CA TYR A 59 -8.70 6.91 11.44
C TYR A 59 -8.71 5.41 11.69
N ARG A 60 -7.56 4.86 12.06
CA ARG A 60 -7.46 3.46 12.42
C ARG A 60 -8.32 3.11 13.62
N GLY A 61 -8.39 3.99 14.63
CA GLY A 61 -9.30 3.85 15.76
C GLY A 61 -10.75 3.73 15.30
N VAL A 62 -11.21 4.63 14.44
CA VAL A 62 -12.58 4.59 13.89
C VAL A 62 -12.85 3.30 13.12
N LEU A 63 -11.95 2.91 12.21
CA LEU A 63 -12.10 1.65 11.46
C LEU A 63 -12.12 0.42 12.38
N ARG A 64 -11.37 0.47 13.49
CA ARG A 64 -11.35 -0.60 14.47
C ARG A 64 -12.69 -0.70 15.21
N ILE A 65 -13.29 0.41 15.59
CA ILE A 65 -14.63 0.44 16.19
C ILE A 65 -15.66 -0.16 15.22
N ILE A 66 -15.71 0.35 13.99
CA ILE A 66 -16.67 -0.11 12.96
C ILE A 66 -16.50 -1.61 12.71
N GLY A 67 -15.27 -2.08 12.51
CA GLY A 67 -15.01 -3.50 12.25
C GLY A 67 -15.40 -4.40 13.42
N THR A 68 -15.15 -3.96 14.65
CA THR A 68 -15.56 -4.70 15.85
C THR A 68 -17.07 -4.82 15.95
N PHE A 69 -17.81 -3.72 15.78
CA PHE A 69 -19.27 -3.75 15.80
C PHE A 69 -19.85 -4.69 14.74
N ILE A 70 -19.36 -4.63 13.51
CA ILE A 70 -19.78 -5.54 12.43
C ILE A 70 -19.48 -6.99 12.80
N GLY A 71 -18.29 -7.25 13.38
CA GLY A 71 -17.90 -8.59 13.84
C GLY A 71 -18.77 -9.11 14.97
N CYS A 72 -19.12 -8.27 15.96
CA CYS A 72 -20.01 -8.62 17.06
C CYS A 72 -21.41 -8.98 16.55
N ILE A 73 -21.98 -8.16 15.67
CA ILE A 73 -23.31 -8.43 15.08
C ILE A 73 -23.29 -9.76 14.31
N ALA A 74 -22.26 -9.99 13.50
CA ALA A 74 -22.11 -11.24 12.75
C ALA A 74 -21.98 -12.45 13.69
N ALA A 75 -21.17 -12.35 14.74
CA ALA A 75 -21.01 -13.42 15.74
C ALA A 75 -22.35 -13.79 16.37
N LEU A 76 -23.06 -12.80 16.92
CA LEU A 76 -24.35 -13.02 17.56
C LEU A 76 -25.39 -13.59 16.58
N THR A 77 -25.43 -13.09 15.36
CA THR A 77 -26.35 -13.60 14.32
C THR A 77 -26.07 -15.07 14.00
N ILE A 78 -24.80 -15.45 13.80
CA ILE A 78 -24.39 -16.83 13.52
C ILE A 78 -24.74 -17.72 14.72
N MET A 79 -24.43 -17.28 15.94
CA MET A 79 -24.70 -18.05 17.15
C MET A 79 -26.19 -18.29 17.36
N ILE A 80 -27.03 -17.28 17.20
CA ILE A 80 -28.51 -17.42 17.33
C ILE A 80 -29.06 -18.40 16.29
N ALA A 81 -28.53 -18.30 15.04
CA ALA A 81 -29.01 -19.17 13.95
C ALA A 81 -28.56 -20.63 14.10
N THR A 82 -27.46 -20.92 14.81
CA THR A 82 -26.80 -22.24 14.81
C THR A 82 -26.49 -22.79 16.20
N VAL A 83 -27.20 -22.34 17.24
CA VAL A 83 -26.99 -22.72 18.65
C VAL A 83 -26.89 -24.25 18.86
N ARG A 84 -27.68 -25.05 18.12
CA ARG A 84 -27.73 -26.51 18.26
C ARG A 84 -26.73 -27.27 17.41
N ALA A 85 -25.89 -26.57 16.62
CA ALA A 85 -24.98 -27.19 15.67
C ALA A 85 -23.58 -26.54 15.73
N PRO A 86 -22.74 -26.85 16.75
CA PRO A 86 -21.47 -26.18 16.98
C PRO A 86 -20.50 -26.28 15.81
N VAL A 87 -20.48 -27.42 15.11
CA VAL A 87 -19.65 -27.58 13.90
C VAL A 87 -20.07 -26.60 12.79
N VAL A 88 -21.39 -26.47 12.55
CA VAL A 88 -21.93 -25.55 11.54
C VAL A 88 -21.67 -24.10 11.95
N MET A 89 -21.82 -23.78 13.23
CA MET A 89 -21.53 -22.46 13.79
C MET A 89 -20.09 -22.04 13.52
N LEU A 90 -19.11 -22.88 13.85
CA LEU A 90 -17.69 -22.58 13.62
C LEU A 90 -17.37 -22.50 12.13
N LEU A 91 -17.91 -23.38 11.28
CA LEU A 91 -17.69 -23.32 9.83
C LEU A 91 -18.29 -22.04 9.21
N LEU A 92 -19.46 -21.59 9.66
CA LEU A 92 -20.04 -20.33 9.21
C LEU A 92 -19.20 -19.12 9.66
N CYS A 93 -18.63 -19.13 10.86
CA CYS A 93 -17.70 -18.11 11.32
C CYS A 93 -16.40 -18.11 10.49
N CYS A 94 -15.87 -19.28 10.13
CA CYS A 94 -14.71 -19.41 9.25
C CYS A 94 -15.02 -18.87 7.84
N LEU A 95 -16.22 -19.17 7.33
CA LEU A 95 -16.69 -18.66 6.04
C LEU A 95 -16.83 -17.13 6.07
N TRP A 96 -17.41 -16.58 7.15
CA TRP A 96 -17.50 -15.15 7.39
C TRP A 96 -16.12 -14.50 7.40
N ALA A 97 -15.15 -15.06 8.13
CA ALA A 97 -13.78 -14.57 8.19
C ALA A 97 -13.12 -14.57 6.80
N GLY A 98 -13.26 -15.67 6.05
CA GLY A 98 -12.78 -15.79 4.67
C GLY A 98 -13.41 -14.76 3.72
N MET A 99 -14.72 -14.55 3.82
CA MET A 99 -15.46 -13.56 3.03
C MET A 99 -15.02 -12.14 3.37
N CYS A 100 -14.85 -11.81 4.64
CA CYS A 100 -14.34 -10.51 5.08
C CYS A 100 -12.94 -10.23 4.55
N VAL A 101 -12.04 -11.23 4.57
CA VAL A 101 -10.68 -11.09 4.02
C VAL A 101 -10.70 -10.97 2.50
N TRP A 102 -11.57 -11.70 1.81
CA TRP A 102 -11.79 -11.54 0.37
C TRP A 102 -12.22 -10.11 0.04
N LEU A 103 -13.26 -9.59 0.68
CA LEU A 103 -13.75 -8.22 0.49
C LEU A 103 -12.69 -7.18 0.87
N SER A 104 -11.95 -7.39 1.97
CA SER A 104 -10.86 -6.50 2.39
C SER A 104 -9.75 -6.41 1.36
N SER A 105 -9.48 -7.51 0.64
CA SER A 105 -8.47 -7.56 -0.42
C SER A 105 -8.90 -6.82 -1.71
N LEU A 106 -10.21 -6.58 -1.90
CA LEU A 106 -10.75 -5.81 -3.03
C LEU A 106 -10.72 -4.29 -2.80
N ILE A 107 -10.59 -3.85 -1.55
CA ILE A 107 -10.65 -2.45 -1.15
C ILE A 107 -9.23 -1.91 -0.94
N LYS A 108 -9.05 -0.60 -0.99
CA LYS A 108 -7.76 0.04 -0.69
C LYS A 108 -7.28 -0.36 0.71
N VAL A 109 -5.98 -0.62 0.84
CA VAL A 109 -5.33 -1.13 2.06
C VAL A 109 -5.73 -0.34 3.33
N GLU A 110 -5.90 0.97 3.23
CA GLU A 110 -6.28 1.83 4.35
C GLU A 110 -7.67 1.49 4.89
N ASN A 111 -8.67 1.36 4.03
CA ASN A 111 -10.07 1.09 4.41
C ASN A 111 -10.34 -0.40 4.67
N SER A 112 -9.50 -1.28 4.16
CA SER A 112 -9.64 -2.74 4.30
C SER A 112 -9.54 -3.23 5.75
N TYR A 113 -9.01 -2.38 6.65
CA TYR A 113 -8.77 -2.74 8.05
C TYR A 113 -10.03 -3.14 8.80
N ALA A 114 -11.14 -2.40 8.60
CA ALA A 114 -12.40 -2.67 9.26
C ALA A 114 -12.96 -4.06 8.90
N LEU A 115 -12.90 -4.45 7.61
CA LEU A 115 -13.39 -5.75 7.17
C LEU A 115 -12.54 -6.91 7.69
N GLY A 116 -11.20 -6.78 7.64
CA GLY A 116 -10.33 -7.79 8.24
C GLY A 116 -10.62 -7.99 9.73
N LEU A 117 -10.86 -6.88 10.44
CA LEU A 117 -11.22 -6.89 11.85
C LEU A 117 -12.56 -7.57 12.10
N ALA A 118 -13.59 -7.26 11.29
CA ALA A 118 -14.90 -7.87 11.41
C ALA A 118 -14.87 -9.40 11.26
N GLY A 119 -13.99 -9.90 10.38
CA GLY A 119 -13.81 -11.33 10.19
C GLY A 119 -13.27 -12.03 11.44
N TYR A 120 -12.13 -11.58 11.97
CA TYR A 120 -11.54 -12.26 13.12
C TYR A 120 -12.25 -11.96 14.44
N THR A 121 -12.91 -10.80 14.59
CA THR A 121 -13.67 -10.48 15.80
C THR A 121 -14.85 -11.45 16.00
N ALA A 122 -15.58 -11.75 14.92
CA ALA A 122 -16.67 -12.72 15.00
C ALA A 122 -16.16 -14.09 15.47
N LEU A 123 -15.04 -14.54 14.91
CA LEU A 123 -14.46 -15.83 15.26
C LEU A 123 -13.95 -15.85 16.72
N ILE A 124 -13.33 -14.76 17.20
CA ILE A 124 -12.88 -14.65 18.59
C ILE A 124 -14.08 -14.78 19.55
N ILE A 125 -15.18 -14.06 19.32
CA ILE A 125 -16.36 -14.09 20.21
C ILE A 125 -16.95 -15.49 20.28
N VAL A 126 -17.13 -16.13 19.13
CA VAL A 126 -17.72 -17.48 19.08
C VAL A 126 -16.81 -18.51 19.76
N VAL A 127 -15.50 -18.49 19.46
CA VAL A 127 -14.52 -19.41 20.05
C VAL A 127 -14.39 -19.20 21.57
N THR A 128 -14.39 -17.95 22.03
CA THR A 128 -14.31 -17.64 23.47
C THR A 128 -15.59 -18.10 24.19
N ALA A 129 -16.76 -17.85 23.62
CA ALA A 129 -18.02 -18.26 24.20
C ALA A 129 -18.17 -19.80 24.28
N ASP A 130 -17.77 -20.50 23.22
CA ASP A 130 -17.78 -21.97 23.18
C ASP A 130 -16.80 -22.57 24.21
N ALA A 131 -15.57 -22.04 24.29
CA ALA A 131 -14.56 -22.47 25.25
C ALA A 131 -14.97 -22.22 26.71
N SER A 132 -15.79 -21.17 26.97
CA SER A 132 -16.29 -20.84 28.32
C SER A 132 -17.51 -21.69 28.72
N GLY A 133 -17.94 -22.62 27.88
CA GLY A 133 -19.03 -23.56 28.16
C GLY A 133 -20.44 -22.94 28.15
N GLY A 134 -20.58 -21.71 27.63
CA GLY A 134 -21.86 -21.02 27.63
C GLY A 134 -22.07 -20.04 26.48
N LEU A 135 -22.80 -20.48 25.45
CA LEU A 135 -23.24 -19.60 24.36
C LEU A 135 -24.15 -18.43 24.87
N THR A 136 -24.74 -18.57 26.04
CA THR A 136 -25.53 -17.53 26.72
C THR A 136 -24.68 -16.32 27.13
N LEU A 137 -23.37 -16.49 27.32
CA LEU A 137 -22.43 -15.42 27.66
C LEU A 137 -21.97 -14.60 26.45
N ALA A 138 -22.29 -15.04 25.23
CA ALA A 138 -21.83 -14.37 24.01
C ALA A 138 -22.21 -12.88 23.90
N PRO A 139 -23.44 -12.44 24.27
CA PRO A 139 -23.77 -11.01 24.27
C PRO A 139 -22.87 -10.22 25.23
N GLN A 140 -22.55 -10.79 26.39
CA GLN A 140 -21.65 -10.18 27.37
C GLN A 140 -20.24 -10.03 26.77
N PHE A 141 -19.66 -11.09 26.22
CA PHE A 141 -18.37 -11.03 25.53
C PHE A 141 -18.33 -10.02 24.38
N ALA A 142 -19.43 -9.87 23.63
CA ALA A 142 -19.53 -8.88 22.58
C ALA A 142 -19.50 -7.44 23.11
N VAL A 143 -20.22 -7.16 24.20
CA VAL A 143 -20.24 -5.84 24.86
C VAL A 143 -18.88 -5.53 25.46
N GLU A 144 -18.30 -6.47 26.20
CA GLU A 144 -16.96 -6.33 26.79
C GLU A 144 -15.91 -6.05 25.72
N ARG A 145 -15.95 -6.81 24.64
CA ARG A 145 -15.05 -6.62 23.50
C ARG A 145 -15.14 -5.23 22.89
N CYS A 146 -16.36 -4.70 22.74
CA CYS A 146 -16.57 -3.34 22.24
C CYS A 146 -16.03 -2.29 23.21
N SER A 147 -16.33 -2.43 24.53
CA SER A 147 -15.88 -1.46 25.55
C SER A 147 -14.38 -1.42 25.69
N GLU A 148 -13.72 -2.58 25.74
CA GLU A 148 -12.27 -2.71 25.82
C GLU A 148 -11.53 -2.11 24.60
N ILE A 149 -12.07 -2.34 23.40
CA ILE A 149 -11.50 -1.78 22.17
C ILE A 149 -11.65 -0.26 22.15
N VAL A 150 -12.84 0.26 22.51
CA VAL A 150 -13.06 1.72 22.61
C VAL A 150 -12.12 2.33 23.65
N LEU A 151 -12.00 1.72 24.83
CA LEU A 151 -11.09 2.18 25.88
C LEU A 151 -9.63 2.22 25.39
N GLY A 152 -9.14 1.15 24.78
CA GLY A 152 -7.77 1.10 24.24
C GLY A 152 -7.51 2.17 23.19
N ILE A 153 -8.49 2.45 22.30
CA ILE A 153 -8.40 3.52 21.30
C ILE A 153 -8.34 4.89 21.97
N LEU A 154 -9.20 5.15 22.97
CA LEU A 154 -9.22 6.42 23.68
C LEU A 154 -7.88 6.66 24.39
N CYS A 155 -7.30 5.64 25.05
CA CYS A 155 -5.99 5.74 25.67
C CYS A 155 -4.87 6.02 24.66
N ALA A 156 -4.91 5.39 23.48
CA ALA A 156 -3.94 5.66 22.43
C ALA A 156 -4.06 7.09 21.87
N ILE A 157 -5.29 7.60 21.68
CA ILE A 157 -5.54 8.98 21.25
C ILE A 157 -5.09 9.97 22.32
N LEU A 158 -5.39 9.71 23.59
CA LEU A 158 -4.95 10.55 24.72
C LEU A 158 -3.43 10.62 24.78
N ALA A 159 -2.74 9.48 24.66
CA ALA A 159 -1.29 9.44 24.60
C ALA A 159 -0.73 10.28 23.44
N ASP A 160 -1.37 10.20 22.26
CA ASP A 160 -0.98 11.02 21.10
C ASP A 160 -1.14 12.53 21.36
N MET A 161 -2.23 12.92 22.02
CA MET A 161 -2.50 14.33 22.34
C MET A 161 -1.51 14.87 23.39
N LEU A 162 -1.17 14.08 24.41
CA LEU A 162 -0.27 14.50 25.49
C LEU A 162 1.20 14.59 25.06
N PHE A 163 1.67 13.62 24.27
CA PHE A 163 3.07 13.53 23.87
C PHE A 163 3.35 14.15 22.50
N SER A 164 2.68 15.26 22.19
CA SER A 164 2.87 16.07 21.00
C SER A 164 2.46 15.36 19.69
N PRO A 165 1.30 15.68 19.15
CA PRO A 165 0.76 15.03 17.95
C PRO A 165 1.68 15.27 16.75
N ARG A 166 1.96 14.22 16.01
CA ARG A 166 2.76 14.30 14.79
C ARG A 166 1.85 14.65 13.60
N SER A 167 1.90 15.91 13.17
CA SER A 167 1.13 16.34 12.00
C SER A 167 1.73 15.81 10.71
N ILE A 168 0.90 15.18 9.87
CA ILE A 168 1.28 14.72 8.54
C ILE A 168 1.55 15.92 7.61
N LYS A 169 0.93 17.07 7.87
CA LYS A 169 1.07 18.27 7.05
C LYS A 169 2.51 18.74 6.92
N LYS A 170 3.27 18.79 8.02
CA LYS A 170 4.69 19.18 8.00
C LYS A 170 5.53 18.24 7.15
N VAL A 171 5.23 16.94 7.17
CA VAL A 171 5.95 15.94 6.36
C VAL A 171 5.59 16.08 4.90
N ILE A 172 4.31 16.32 4.59
CA ILE A 172 3.85 16.59 3.21
C ILE A 172 4.54 17.83 2.66
N ASP A 173 4.63 18.92 3.43
CA ASP A 173 5.28 20.15 2.99
C ASP A 173 6.76 19.94 2.66
N ALA A 174 7.48 19.22 3.52
CA ALA A 174 8.87 18.86 3.28
C ALA A 174 9.06 17.92 2.08
N GLU A 175 8.16 16.93 1.95
CA GLU A 175 8.23 15.94 0.87
C GLU A 175 7.91 16.55 -0.49
N VAL A 176 6.94 17.46 -0.56
CA VAL A 176 6.58 18.17 -1.81
C VAL A 176 7.76 19.01 -2.31
N ASP A 177 8.50 19.69 -1.40
CA ASP A 177 9.72 20.42 -1.74
C ASP A 177 10.84 19.50 -2.23
N ALA A 178 11.08 18.44 -1.48
CA ALA A 178 12.12 17.48 -1.83
C ALA A 178 11.84 16.74 -3.15
N LEU A 179 10.56 16.51 -3.46
CA LEU A 179 10.14 15.93 -4.74
C LEU A 179 10.45 16.86 -5.92
N LEU A 180 10.19 18.16 -5.80
CA LEU A 180 10.51 19.10 -6.89
C LEU A 180 12.01 19.14 -7.19
N VAL A 181 12.85 19.17 -6.15
CA VAL A 181 14.31 19.12 -6.31
C VAL A 181 14.73 17.79 -6.96
N ALA A 182 14.10 16.67 -6.54
CA ALA A 182 14.38 15.36 -7.12
C ALA A 182 13.95 15.25 -8.60
N HIS A 183 12.83 15.88 -8.98
CA HIS A 183 12.40 15.97 -10.39
C HIS A 183 13.41 16.75 -11.24
N TYR A 184 13.93 17.85 -10.70
CA TYR A 184 14.96 18.63 -11.38
C TYR A 184 16.24 17.83 -11.53
N ARG A 185 16.68 17.12 -10.48
CA ARG A 185 17.85 16.24 -10.52
C ARG A 185 17.70 15.11 -11.55
N LEU A 186 16.50 14.50 -11.65
CA LEU A 186 16.23 13.52 -12.70
C LEU A 186 16.40 14.13 -14.09
N LEU A 187 15.90 15.35 -14.32
CA LEU A 187 16.10 16.07 -15.57
C LEU A 187 17.60 16.29 -15.85
N GLN A 188 18.39 16.68 -14.84
CA GLN A 188 19.85 16.84 -14.97
C GLN A 188 20.53 15.55 -15.42
N LEU A 189 20.25 14.43 -14.75
CA LEU A 189 20.79 13.12 -15.11
C LEU A 189 20.42 12.71 -16.56
N CYS A 190 19.18 12.99 -16.96
CA CYS A 190 18.70 12.70 -18.31
C CYS A 190 19.37 13.58 -19.36
N VAL A 191 19.71 14.84 -19.05
CA VAL A 191 20.33 15.80 -19.96
C VAL A 191 21.85 15.63 -20.03
N ALA A 192 22.49 15.31 -18.90
CA ALA A 192 23.92 15.00 -18.84
C ALA A 192 24.25 13.67 -19.53
N HIS A 193 23.22 12.87 -19.81
CA HIS A 193 23.38 11.54 -20.41
C HIS A 193 24.22 10.58 -19.55
N GLU A 194 23.96 10.66 -18.24
CA GLU A 194 24.57 9.80 -17.24
C GLU A 194 24.25 8.31 -17.47
N ASP A 195 24.94 7.43 -16.72
CA ASP A 195 24.77 6.00 -16.85
C ASP A 195 23.29 5.60 -16.66
N LYS A 196 22.84 4.71 -17.54
CA LYS A 196 21.47 4.22 -17.59
C LYS A 196 21.00 3.64 -16.24
N GLU A 197 21.89 3.01 -15.47
CA GLU A 197 21.55 2.47 -14.16
C GLU A 197 21.22 3.57 -13.13
N GLU A 198 21.94 4.69 -13.17
CA GLU A 198 21.68 5.82 -12.27
C GLU A 198 20.35 6.49 -12.59
N VAL A 199 20.07 6.69 -13.87
CA VAL A 199 18.78 7.23 -14.32
C VAL A 199 17.62 6.31 -13.89
N ASP A 200 17.75 5.00 -14.07
CA ASP A 200 16.73 4.02 -13.68
C ASP A 200 16.52 3.98 -12.15
N LYS A 201 17.59 4.07 -11.36
CA LYS A 201 17.51 4.15 -9.88
C LYS A 201 16.80 5.43 -9.42
N ALA A 202 17.21 6.58 -9.95
CA ALA A 202 16.60 7.89 -9.63
C ALA A 202 15.13 7.92 -10.02
N TRP A 203 14.81 7.42 -11.19
CA TRP A 203 13.46 7.34 -11.72
C TRP A 203 12.55 6.45 -10.86
N SER A 204 12.98 5.22 -10.56
CA SER A 204 12.20 4.28 -9.74
C SER A 204 11.98 4.80 -8.32
N ALA A 205 12.99 5.42 -7.72
CA ALA A 205 12.87 6.06 -6.41
C ALA A 205 11.85 7.19 -6.43
N LEU A 206 11.86 8.02 -7.48
CA LEU A 206 10.96 9.15 -7.62
C LEU A 206 9.50 8.71 -7.82
N VAL A 207 9.24 7.67 -8.62
CA VAL A 207 7.90 7.08 -8.76
C VAL A 207 7.37 6.56 -7.43
N ARG A 208 8.21 5.86 -6.66
CA ARG A 208 7.83 5.37 -5.31
C ARG A 208 7.48 6.51 -4.37
N ARG A 209 8.30 7.57 -4.31
CA ARG A 209 8.06 8.74 -3.45
C ARG A 209 6.78 9.48 -3.86
N THR A 210 6.56 9.69 -5.15
CA THR A 210 5.34 10.33 -5.68
C THR A 210 4.09 9.54 -5.29
N THR A 211 4.14 8.22 -5.39
CA THR A 211 3.01 7.35 -5.01
C THR A 211 2.80 7.34 -3.49
N ALA A 212 3.88 7.33 -2.70
CA ALA A 212 3.80 7.43 -1.24
C ALA A 212 3.15 8.75 -0.80
N LEU A 213 3.50 9.89 -1.43
CA LEU A 213 2.88 11.18 -1.17
C LEU A 213 1.37 11.16 -1.45
N ASN A 214 0.95 10.52 -2.55
CA ASN A 214 -0.48 10.36 -2.85
C ASN A 214 -1.21 9.49 -1.80
N GLY A 215 -0.55 8.49 -1.23
CA GLY A 215 -1.07 7.70 -0.11
C GLY A 215 -1.26 8.53 1.18
N MET A 216 -0.42 9.53 1.42
CA MET A 216 -0.54 10.41 2.59
C MET A 216 -1.75 11.36 2.52
N ARG A 217 -2.32 11.56 1.34
CA ARG A 217 -3.47 12.45 1.11
C ARG A 217 -4.72 12.03 1.91
N SER A 218 -5.01 10.75 1.96
CA SER A 218 -6.14 10.24 2.74
C SER A 218 -5.95 10.49 4.23
N GLN A 219 -4.74 10.31 4.74
CA GLN A 219 -4.40 10.57 6.13
C GLN A 219 -4.50 12.06 6.49
N LEU A 220 -4.19 12.96 5.54
CA LEU A 220 -4.33 14.40 5.73
C LEU A 220 -5.81 14.81 5.93
N LEU A 221 -6.72 14.26 5.13
CA LEU A 221 -8.16 14.50 5.28
C LEU A 221 -8.71 13.97 6.61
N MET A 222 -8.14 12.89 7.14
CA MET A 222 -8.50 12.33 8.45
C MET A 222 -7.98 13.18 9.62
N GLU A 223 -6.89 13.93 9.41
CA GLU A 223 -6.39 14.86 10.43
C GLU A 223 -7.33 16.06 10.62
N SER A 224 -7.82 16.65 9.54
CA SER A 224 -8.81 17.73 9.59
C SER A 224 -9.44 18.01 8.21
N SER A 225 -10.74 18.26 8.19
CA SER A 225 -11.48 18.66 6.98
C SER A 225 -11.00 19.98 6.37
N ARG A 226 -10.35 20.85 7.17
CA ARG A 226 -9.73 22.11 6.70
C ARG A 226 -8.67 21.90 5.61
N TRP A 227 -8.15 20.68 5.46
CA TRP A 227 -7.15 20.32 4.48
C TRP A 227 -7.72 19.85 3.13
N SER A 228 -9.02 20.04 2.88
CA SER A 228 -9.67 19.61 1.63
C SER A 228 -9.04 20.26 0.39
N ASN A 229 -8.77 21.57 0.44
CA ASN A 229 -8.10 22.30 -0.65
C ASN A 229 -6.67 21.80 -0.88
N THR A 230 -5.93 21.57 0.20
CA THR A 230 -4.58 20.97 0.13
C THR A 230 -4.63 19.57 -0.48
N SER A 231 -5.62 18.75 -0.12
CA SER A 231 -5.80 17.41 -0.69
C SER A 231 -6.08 17.43 -2.20
N ARG A 232 -6.89 18.37 -2.69
CA ARG A 232 -7.12 18.55 -4.14
C ARG A 232 -5.83 18.96 -4.86
N ARG A 233 -5.06 19.88 -4.29
CA ARG A 233 -3.76 20.30 -4.85
C ARG A 233 -2.76 19.14 -4.88
N LEU A 234 -2.68 18.32 -3.81
CA LEU A 234 -1.81 17.14 -3.75
C LEU A 234 -2.15 16.11 -4.83
N GLN A 235 -3.42 15.94 -5.14
CA GLN A 235 -3.86 15.05 -6.21
C GLN A 235 -3.33 15.52 -7.57
N MET A 236 -3.46 16.83 -7.87
CA MET A 236 -2.92 17.41 -9.10
C MET A 236 -1.38 17.41 -9.12
N LEU A 237 -0.73 17.67 -7.97
CA LEU A 237 0.74 17.55 -7.86
C LEU A 237 1.23 16.14 -8.19
N ASN A 238 0.48 15.09 -7.79
CA ASN A 238 0.80 13.72 -8.20
C ASN A 238 0.76 13.56 -9.72
N THR A 239 -0.27 14.08 -10.39
CA THR A 239 -0.39 14.02 -11.86
C THR A 239 0.74 14.79 -12.55
N LEU A 240 1.06 15.99 -12.05
CA LEU A 240 2.17 16.79 -12.57
C LEU A 240 3.54 16.12 -12.34
N SER A 241 3.74 15.50 -11.16
CA SER A 241 4.94 14.70 -10.88
C SER A 241 5.14 13.59 -11.92
N LEU A 242 4.08 12.85 -12.22
CA LEU A 242 4.14 11.78 -13.21
C LEU A 242 4.45 12.32 -14.62
N THR A 243 3.92 13.50 -14.94
CA THR A 243 4.23 14.20 -16.20
C THR A 243 5.69 14.61 -16.25
N LEU A 244 6.23 15.20 -15.18
CA LEU A 244 7.65 15.59 -15.09
C LEU A 244 8.57 14.38 -15.25
N ILE A 245 8.28 13.28 -14.58
CA ILE A 245 9.02 12.02 -14.69
C ILE A 245 9.02 11.53 -16.14
N THR A 246 7.87 11.52 -16.79
CA THR A 246 7.72 11.01 -18.15
C THR A 246 8.47 11.86 -19.15
N GLN A 247 8.40 13.20 -19.03
CA GLN A 247 9.09 14.12 -19.93
C GLN A 247 10.62 14.03 -19.78
N ALA A 248 11.12 13.89 -18.55
CA ALA A 248 12.55 13.68 -18.30
C ALA A 248 13.03 12.35 -18.92
N ALA A 249 12.32 11.26 -18.68
CA ALA A 249 12.65 9.96 -19.26
C ALA A 249 12.55 9.95 -20.80
N GLU A 250 11.58 10.65 -21.36
CA GLU A 250 11.45 10.84 -22.80
C GLU A 250 12.64 11.60 -23.38
N THR A 251 13.09 12.64 -22.69
CA THR A 251 14.29 13.40 -23.07
C THR A 251 15.52 12.48 -23.15
N PHE A 252 15.74 11.63 -22.13
CA PHE A 252 16.84 10.66 -22.13
C PHE A 252 16.77 9.69 -23.32
N LEU A 253 15.58 9.14 -23.61
CA LEU A 253 15.42 8.21 -24.73
C LEU A 253 15.64 8.86 -26.10
N ILE A 254 15.25 10.13 -26.27
CA ILE A 254 15.50 10.85 -27.54
C ILE A 254 16.98 11.15 -27.67
N GLN A 255 17.63 11.58 -26.61
CA GLN A 255 19.05 11.93 -26.61
C GLN A 255 19.94 10.73 -26.92
N ASN A 256 19.56 9.51 -26.52
CA ASN A 256 20.21 8.26 -26.92
C ASN A 256 20.23 8.06 -28.45
N SER A 257 19.23 8.56 -29.15
CA SER A 257 19.13 8.44 -30.62
C SER A 257 19.65 9.67 -31.35
N ARG A 258 19.62 10.83 -30.69
CA ARG A 258 20.01 12.14 -31.21
C ARG A 258 20.74 12.92 -30.13
N PRO A 259 22.09 12.80 -30.03
CA PRO A 259 22.87 13.46 -28.98
C PRO A 259 22.70 14.98 -28.92
N ASP A 260 22.43 15.60 -30.08
CA ASP A 260 22.22 17.05 -30.20
C ASP A 260 20.78 17.51 -29.99
N TYR A 261 19.91 16.64 -29.47
CA TYR A 261 18.50 16.98 -29.26
C TYR A 261 18.30 18.18 -28.32
N ILE A 262 19.17 18.33 -27.31
CA ILE A 262 19.16 19.46 -26.42
C ILE A 262 20.31 20.42 -26.80
N PRO A 263 20.00 21.63 -27.29
CA PRO A 263 21.00 22.62 -27.61
C PRO A 263 21.90 22.98 -26.42
N PRO A 264 23.20 23.30 -26.63
CA PRO A 264 24.15 23.56 -25.56
C PRO A 264 23.72 24.66 -24.56
N GLN A 265 23.03 25.66 -25.06
CA GLN A 265 22.49 26.75 -24.23
C GLN A 265 21.54 26.29 -23.12
N TYR A 266 20.72 25.26 -23.38
CA TYR A 266 19.81 24.70 -22.37
C TYR A 266 20.54 23.72 -21.47
N ARG A 267 21.52 22.97 -22.00
CA ARG A 267 22.34 22.04 -21.23
C ARG A 267 23.09 22.76 -20.12
N LEU A 268 23.78 23.87 -20.43
CA LEU A 268 24.50 24.69 -19.45
C LEU A 268 23.61 25.28 -18.35
N LEU A 269 22.33 25.58 -18.67
CA LEU A 269 21.37 26.06 -17.68
C LEU A 269 20.90 24.95 -16.72
N ILE A 270 20.80 23.73 -17.22
CA ILE A 270 20.28 22.57 -16.49
C ILE A 270 21.36 21.93 -15.62
N GLU A 271 22.60 21.87 -16.08
CA GLU A 271 23.72 21.19 -15.39
C GLU A 271 24.12 21.82 -14.05
N LYS A 272 23.78 23.08 -13.82
CA LYS A 272 24.11 23.75 -12.55
C LYS A 272 23.38 23.11 -11.37
N GLU A 273 24.14 22.77 -10.34
CA GLU A 273 23.67 22.13 -9.13
C GLU A 273 22.54 22.90 -8.43
N VAL A 274 21.54 22.17 -7.97
CA VAL A 274 20.35 22.71 -7.32
C VAL A 274 20.12 21.95 -6.02
N THR A 275 20.07 22.67 -4.92
CA THR A 275 19.88 22.10 -3.57
C THR A 275 18.55 22.50 -2.93
N SER A 276 17.93 23.58 -3.41
CA SER A 276 16.71 24.14 -2.83
C SER A 276 15.61 24.42 -3.86
N VAL A 277 14.37 24.52 -3.38
CA VAL A 277 13.21 24.92 -4.21
C VAL A 277 13.41 26.31 -4.81
N SER A 278 14.06 27.22 -4.07
CA SER A 278 14.34 28.57 -4.54
C SER A 278 15.29 28.56 -5.74
N ASP A 279 16.25 27.65 -5.76
CA ASP A 279 17.18 27.49 -6.89
C ASP A 279 16.47 26.91 -8.10
N VAL A 280 15.61 25.88 -7.90
CA VAL A 280 14.74 25.38 -8.97
C VAL A 280 13.91 26.52 -9.56
N HIS A 281 13.28 27.34 -8.71
CA HIS A 281 12.46 28.48 -9.17
C HIS A 281 13.27 29.49 -10.00
N LYS A 282 14.47 29.86 -9.54
CA LYS A 282 15.37 30.76 -10.30
C LYS A 282 15.74 30.17 -11.66
N ARG A 283 16.10 28.88 -11.71
CA ARG A 283 16.43 28.19 -12.95
C ARG A 283 15.25 28.10 -13.91
N MET A 284 14.08 27.75 -13.40
CA MET A 284 12.84 27.70 -14.18
C MET A 284 12.51 29.06 -14.80
N LYS A 285 12.66 30.14 -14.02
CA LYS A 285 12.46 31.52 -14.53
C LYS A 285 13.43 31.86 -15.66
N LEU A 286 14.70 31.47 -15.55
CA LEU A 286 15.70 31.66 -16.60
C LEU A 286 15.36 30.83 -17.84
N MET A 287 15.09 29.53 -17.69
CA MET A 287 14.70 28.66 -18.80
C MET A 287 13.48 29.19 -19.55
N ARG A 288 12.46 29.65 -18.82
CA ARG A 288 11.24 30.20 -19.41
C ARG A 288 11.51 31.47 -20.22
N ARG A 289 12.42 32.34 -19.77
CA ARG A 289 12.86 33.52 -20.55
C ARG A 289 13.56 33.10 -21.84
N VAL A 290 14.50 32.15 -21.77
CA VAL A 290 15.23 31.66 -22.95
C VAL A 290 14.28 30.97 -23.93
N ILE A 291 13.33 30.17 -23.45
CA ILE A 291 12.27 29.54 -24.26
C ILE A 291 11.41 30.60 -24.96
N GLY A 292 11.03 31.67 -24.26
CA GLY A 292 10.20 32.75 -24.82
C GLY A 292 10.90 33.56 -25.93
N VAL A 293 12.24 33.66 -25.87
CA VAL A 293 13.03 34.39 -26.88
C VAL A 293 13.35 33.50 -28.10
N SER A 294 13.54 32.19 -27.91
CA SER A 294 14.00 31.25 -28.95
C SER A 294 12.93 30.27 -29.39
N SER A 295 11.74 30.73 -29.74
CA SER A 295 10.56 29.85 -29.97
C SER A 295 10.72 28.79 -31.06
N LYS A 296 11.67 28.89 -31.99
CA LYS A 296 11.88 27.94 -33.11
C LYS A 296 12.82 26.76 -32.82
N SER A 297 13.62 26.78 -31.75
CA SER A 297 14.65 25.77 -31.46
C SER A 297 14.47 25.03 -30.13
N VAL A 298 13.31 25.15 -29.47
CA VAL A 298 13.07 24.56 -28.16
C VAL A 298 12.69 23.10 -28.30
N PRO A 299 13.37 22.16 -27.63
CA PRO A 299 12.94 20.77 -27.56
C PRO A 299 11.56 20.65 -26.90
N PHE A 300 10.64 19.97 -27.54
CA PHE A 300 9.25 19.83 -27.06
C PHE A 300 9.19 19.25 -25.64
N THR A 301 10.01 18.24 -25.34
CA THR A 301 10.04 17.61 -24.02
C THR A 301 10.47 18.57 -22.92
N LEU A 302 11.46 19.41 -23.22
CA LEU A 302 11.95 20.44 -22.29
C LEU A 302 10.91 21.54 -22.05
N ALA A 303 10.27 22.01 -23.12
CA ALA A 303 9.20 23.01 -23.00
C ALA A 303 8.02 22.48 -22.17
N SER A 304 7.60 21.25 -22.42
CA SER A 304 6.54 20.58 -21.67
C SER A 304 6.92 20.36 -20.20
N TRP A 305 8.18 19.97 -19.94
CA TRP A 305 8.69 19.79 -18.58
C TRP A 305 8.68 21.12 -17.81
N VAL A 306 9.17 22.20 -18.42
CA VAL A 306 9.18 23.57 -17.85
C VAL A 306 7.76 24.06 -17.57
N GLY A 307 6.82 23.79 -18.45
CA GLY A 307 5.40 24.09 -18.25
C GLY A 307 4.83 23.38 -17.02
N ALA A 308 4.97 22.08 -16.95
CA ALA A 308 4.50 21.26 -15.83
C ALA A 308 5.17 21.64 -14.50
N ALA A 309 6.47 21.94 -14.50
CA ALA A 309 7.20 22.37 -13.30
C ALA A 309 6.76 23.77 -12.83
N THR A 310 6.33 24.65 -13.74
CA THR A 310 5.78 25.95 -13.38
C THR A 310 4.41 25.79 -12.69
N GLU A 311 3.54 24.93 -13.20
CA GLU A 311 2.26 24.59 -12.58
C GLU A 311 2.47 23.93 -11.21
N TYR A 312 3.46 23.06 -11.10
CA TYR A 312 3.85 22.41 -9.85
C TYR A 312 4.28 23.44 -8.79
N LEU A 313 5.16 24.39 -9.15
CA LEU A 313 5.60 25.47 -8.26
C LEU A 313 4.44 26.34 -7.77
N LEU A 314 3.47 26.61 -8.62
CA LEU A 314 2.29 27.39 -8.27
C LEU A 314 1.45 26.67 -7.22
N LEU A 315 1.22 25.37 -7.38
CA LEU A 315 0.46 24.56 -6.45
C LEU A 315 1.18 24.34 -5.11
N ILE A 316 2.52 24.24 -5.09
CA ILE A 316 3.31 24.10 -3.85
C ILE A 316 2.99 25.22 -2.86
N ASN A 317 2.98 26.47 -3.33
CA ASN A 317 2.70 27.61 -2.48
C ASN A 317 1.30 27.51 -1.85
N GLY A 318 0.31 27.09 -2.63
CA GLY A 318 -1.05 26.85 -2.15
C GLY A 318 -1.15 25.70 -1.16
N VAL A 319 -0.35 24.62 -1.34
CA VAL A 319 -0.27 23.52 -0.38
C VAL A 319 0.28 24.00 0.94
N LYS A 320 1.39 24.76 0.95
CA LYS A 320 2.04 25.24 2.18
C LYS A 320 1.18 26.22 2.96
N SER A 321 0.61 27.23 2.27
CA SER A 321 -0.20 28.28 2.90
C SER A 321 -1.62 27.83 3.25
N ASN A 322 -2.07 26.70 2.71
CA ASN A 322 -3.47 26.27 2.80
C ASN A 322 -4.47 27.37 2.38
N SER A 323 -4.07 28.18 1.43
CA SER A 323 -4.86 29.30 0.93
C SER A 323 -6.12 28.82 0.17
N ARG A 324 -7.07 29.74 -0.03
CA ARG A 324 -8.20 29.48 -0.94
C ARG A 324 -7.67 29.21 -2.35
N ILE A 325 -8.38 28.36 -3.10
CA ILE A 325 -8.01 28.05 -4.49
C ILE A 325 -8.24 29.31 -5.33
N THR A 326 -7.21 29.70 -6.07
CA THR A 326 -7.29 30.82 -7.01
C THR A 326 -7.91 30.40 -8.34
N THR A 327 -8.41 31.33 -9.13
CA THR A 327 -9.00 31.04 -10.48
C THR A 327 -7.99 30.36 -11.40
N LEU A 328 -6.73 30.70 -11.30
CA LEU A 328 -5.64 30.12 -12.07
C LEU A 328 -5.35 28.68 -11.62
N GLU A 329 -5.33 28.42 -10.31
CA GLU A 329 -5.24 27.05 -9.78
C GLU A 329 -6.46 26.20 -10.18
N GLU A 330 -7.67 26.76 -10.14
CA GLU A 330 -8.89 26.04 -10.52
C GLU A 330 -8.82 25.56 -11.97
N SER A 331 -8.29 26.38 -12.89
CA SER A 331 -8.10 25.96 -14.30
C SER A 331 -7.13 24.79 -14.46
N ILE A 332 -6.15 24.65 -13.56
CA ILE A 332 -5.22 23.51 -13.52
C ILE A 332 -5.92 22.30 -12.91
N LEU A 333 -6.63 22.49 -11.80
CA LEU A 333 -7.32 21.42 -11.08
C LEU A 333 -8.48 20.79 -11.87
N GLN A 334 -9.15 21.56 -12.73
CA GLN A 334 -10.22 21.06 -13.62
C GLN A 334 -9.70 20.10 -14.71
N ARG A 335 -8.40 20.12 -15.01
CA ARG A 335 -7.81 19.17 -15.99
C ARG A 335 -7.63 17.76 -15.41
N GLU A 336 -7.92 17.59 -14.14
CA GLU A 336 -7.74 16.33 -13.46
C GLU A 336 -8.87 15.34 -13.81
N VAL A 337 -8.50 14.22 -14.37
CA VAL A 337 -9.40 13.08 -14.57
C VAL A 337 -9.29 12.17 -13.36
N VAL A 338 -10.36 12.08 -12.56
CA VAL A 338 -10.45 11.15 -11.44
C VAL A 338 -10.62 9.72 -11.99
N ILE A 339 -9.51 9.04 -12.21
CA ILE A 339 -9.53 7.63 -12.57
C ILE A 339 -9.57 6.81 -11.29
N GLN A 340 -10.73 6.27 -10.95
CA GLN A 340 -10.84 5.23 -9.93
C GLN A 340 -10.24 3.94 -10.49
N ALA A 341 -8.95 3.72 -10.26
CA ALA A 341 -8.35 2.43 -10.55
C ALA A 341 -8.96 1.37 -9.60
N ARG A 342 -9.65 0.39 -10.16
CA ARG A 342 -9.99 -0.83 -9.43
C ARG A 342 -8.69 -1.51 -9.02
N SER A 343 -8.44 -1.58 -7.72
CA SER A 343 -7.09 -1.78 -7.16
C SER A 343 -6.66 -3.23 -7.02
N ALA A 344 -7.53 -4.21 -7.25
CA ALA A 344 -7.13 -5.60 -7.01
C ALA A 344 -7.68 -6.55 -8.06
N GLU A 345 -6.87 -7.50 -8.44
CA GLU A 345 -7.36 -8.66 -9.19
C GLU A 345 -8.25 -9.50 -8.29
N THR A 346 -9.48 -9.71 -8.72
CA THR A 346 -10.48 -10.53 -8.03
C THR A 346 -9.95 -11.91 -7.66
N HIS A 347 -9.07 -12.48 -8.49
CA HIS A 347 -8.44 -13.78 -8.27
C HIS A 347 -7.48 -13.79 -7.06
N HIS A 348 -6.62 -12.77 -6.93
CA HIS A 348 -5.73 -12.63 -5.75
C HIS A 348 -6.54 -12.46 -4.47
N ALA A 349 -7.57 -11.62 -4.50
CA ALA A 349 -8.48 -11.44 -3.38
C ALA A 349 -9.18 -12.75 -2.98
N MET A 350 -9.62 -13.54 -3.97
CA MET A 350 -10.23 -14.84 -3.73
C MET A 350 -9.26 -15.83 -3.07
N ILE A 351 -8.01 -15.88 -3.53
CA ILE A 351 -6.99 -16.73 -2.89
C ILE A 351 -6.78 -16.33 -1.43
N ASN A 352 -6.75 -15.03 -1.11
CA ASN A 352 -6.61 -14.57 0.28
C ASN A 352 -7.79 -14.98 1.15
N GLY A 353 -9.02 -14.88 0.64
CA GLY A 353 -10.22 -15.37 1.33
C GLY A 353 -10.18 -16.87 1.57
N VAL A 354 -9.81 -17.65 0.55
CA VAL A 354 -9.66 -19.12 0.65
C VAL A 354 -8.58 -19.51 1.66
N ARG A 355 -7.43 -18.84 1.66
CA ARG A 355 -6.37 -19.08 2.66
C ARG A 355 -6.89 -18.91 4.09
N THR A 356 -7.60 -17.81 4.34
CA THR A 356 -8.16 -17.55 5.66
C THR A 356 -9.21 -18.57 6.04
N PHE A 357 -10.14 -18.89 5.13
CA PHE A 357 -11.15 -19.91 5.36
C PHE A 357 -10.54 -21.27 5.66
N VAL A 358 -9.61 -21.75 4.83
CA VAL A 358 -8.96 -23.05 5.00
C VAL A 358 -8.17 -23.11 6.31
N ALA A 359 -7.41 -22.06 6.63
CA ALA A 359 -6.64 -22.00 7.87
C ALA A 359 -7.54 -22.09 9.09
N THR A 360 -8.58 -21.24 9.15
CA THR A 360 -9.49 -21.19 10.29
C THR A 360 -10.38 -22.44 10.37
N ALA A 361 -10.82 -23.00 9.25
CA ALA A 361 -11.61 -24.24 9.24
C ALA A 361 -10.80 -25.45 9.70
N LEU A 362 -9.56 -25.61 9.22
CA LEU A 362 -8.68 -26.68 9.68
C LEU A 362 -8.37 -26.58 11.17
N GLY A 363 -8.08 -25.36 11.66
CA GLY A 363 -7.86 -25.12 13.08
C GLY A 363 -9.11 -25.44 13.92
N SER A 364 -10.30 -25.01 13.49
CA SER A 364 -11.56 -25.26 14.17
C SER A 364 -11.89 -26.76 14.22
N LEU A 365 -11.75 -27.47 13.11
CA LEU A 365 -11.99 -28.91 13.05
C LEU A 365 -11.01 -29.68 13.94
N PHE A 366 -9.73 -29.30 13.90
CA PHE A 366 -8.72 -29.89 14.76
C PHE A 366 -9.06 -29.68 16.24
N TRP A 367 -9.41 -28.46 16.63
CA TRP A 367 -9.82 -28.13 18.00
C TRP A 367 -11.03 -28.94 18.45
N LEU A 368 -12.09 -28.98 17.67
CA LEU A 368 -13.31 -29.75 18.00
C LEU A 368 -13.02 -31.25 18.11
N TYR A 369 -12.23 -31.80 17.19
CA TYR A 369 -11.97 -33.23 17.15
C TYR A 369 -11.04 -33.69 18.28
N THR A 370 -10.06 -32.88 18.65
CA THR A 370 -9.09 -33.23 19.71
C THR A 370 -9.59 -32.88 21.11
N GLY A 371 -10.58 -31.99 21.24
CA GLY A 371 -11.01 -31.46 22.53
C GLY A 371 -9.90 -30.70 23.28
N TRP A 372 -8.91 -30.17 22.55
CA TRP A 372 -7.75 -29.49 23.14
C TRP A 372 -8.16 -28.22 23.87
N THR A 373 -7.89 -28.17 25.19
CA THR A 373 -8.28 -27.06 26.06
C THR A 373 -7.77 -25.69 25.61
N SER A 374 -6.55 -25.64 25.06
CA SER A 374 -5.91 -24.42 24.57
C SER A 374 -6.21 -24.08 23.12
N GLY A 375 -7.09 -24.85 22.47
CA GLY A 375 -7.45 -24.66 21.08
C GLY A 375 -8.08 -23.30 20.80
N SER A 376 -8.77 -22.71 21.78
CA SER A 376 -9.33 -21.34 21.67
C SER A 376 -8.22 -20.30 21.44
N GLY A 377 -7.12 -20.34 22.19
CA GLY A 377 -5.96 -19.45 22.02
C GLY A 377 -5.29 -19.63 20.65
N CYS A 378 -5.18 -20.88 20.19
CA CYS A 378 -4.70 -21.20 18.84
C CYS A 378 -5.57 -20.56 17.76
N MET A 379 -6.89 -20.69 17.86
CA MET A 379 -7.85 -20.15 16.90
C MET A 379 -7.83 -18.63 16.86
N VAL A 380 -7.72 -17.96 18.01
CA VAL A 380 -7.61 -16.50 18.09
C VAL A 380 -6.41 -16.00 17.29
N MET A 381 -5.22 -16.56 17.53
CA MET A 381 -4.01 -16.13 16.82
C MET A 381 -4.04 -16.48 15.34
N LEU A 382 -4.56 -17.63 14.98
CA LEU A 382 -4.70 -18.06 13.60
C LEU A 382 -5.62 -17.11 12.81
N ALA A 383 -6.75 -16.73 13.39
CA ALA A 383 -7.68 -15.77 12.78
C ALA A 383 -7.06 -14.37 12.63
N VAL A 384 -6.40 -13.87 13.67
CA VAL A 384 -5.76 -12.54 13.66
C VAL A 384 -4.66 -12.48 12.61
N ILE A 385 -3.76 -13.48 12.60
CA ILE A 385 -2.61 -13.49 11.68
C ILE A 385 -3.07 -13.60 10.23
N THR A 386 -4.00 -14.52 9.92
CA THR A 386 -4.49 -14.67 8.56
C THR A 386 -5.21 -13.41 8.07
N ALA A 387 -6.04 -12.78 8.89
CA ALA A 387 -6.74 -11.55 8.51
C ALA A 387 -5.79 -10.36 8.30
N LEU A 388 -4.76 -10.21 9.13
CA LEU A 388 -3.81 -9.10 9.04
C LEU A 388 -2.76 -9.33 7.94
N ALA A 389 -2.24 -10.55 7.79
CA ALA A 389 -1.21 -10.86 6.80
C ALA A 389 -1.71 -10.70 5.36
N MET A 390 -2.98 -11.09 5.07
CA MET A 390 -3.53 -10.98 3.72
C MET A 390 -3.69 -9.54 3.21
N ARG A 391 -3.61 -8.55 4.09
CA ARG A 391 -3.65 -7.13 3.73
C ARG A 391 -2.30 -6.58 3.28
N MET A 392 -1.23 -7.31 3.55
CA MET A 392 0.12 -6.87 3.19
C MET A 392 0.52 -7.36 1.80
N PRO A 393 1.39 -6.60 1.10
CA PRO A 393 1.90 -7.02 -0.22
C PRO A 393 2.66 -8.35 -0.17
N ASN A 394 3.24 -8.67 0.99
CA ASN A 394 3.89 -9.95 1.24
C ASN A 394 3.32 -10.62 2.50
N PRO A 395 2.24 -11.40 2.37
CA PRO A 395 1.59 -12.07 3.51
C PRO A 395 2.53 -12.97 4.31
N LEU A 396 3.44 -13.68 3.63
CA LEU A 396 4.37 -14.61 4.27
C LEU A 396 5.37 -13.89 5.18
N MET A 397 5.85 -12.71 4.78
CA MET A 397 6.77 -11.92 5.61
C MET A 397 6.11 -11.52 6.92
N MET A 398 4.85 -11.10 6.87
CA MET A 398 4.11 -10.73 8.05
C MET A 398 3.79 -11.93 8.96
N ALA A 399 3.43 -13.08 8.36
CA ALA A 399 3.21 -14.30 9.13
C ALA A 399 4.48 -14.78 9.85
N LYS A 400 5.65 -14.66 9.20
CA LYS A 400 6.96 -14.91 9.83
C LYS A 400 7.24 -13.94 10.97
N ASP A 401 6.93 -12.66 10.80
CA ASP A 401 7.10 -11.63 11.84
C ASP A 401 6.29 -11.99 13.11
N PHE A 402 5.04 -12.40 12.95
CA PHE A 402 4.23 -12.90 14.05
C PHE A 402 4.76 -14.18 14.67
N PHE A 403 5.18 -15.15 13.85
CA PHE A 403 5.71 -16.42 14.37
C PHE A 403 6.97 -16.20 15.21
N TYR A 404 7.94 -15.42 14.73
CA TYR A 404 9.13 -15.07 15.50
C TYR A 404 8.79 -14.20 16.71
N GLY A 405 7.85 -13.25 16.55
CA GLY A 405 7.35 -12.45 17.66
C GLY A 405 6.80 -13.32 18.80
N MET A 406 5.97 -14.33 18.46
CA MET A 406 5.43 -15.27 19.45
C MET A 406 6.51 -16.18 20.04
N ALA A 407 7.51 -16.59 19.27
CA ALA A 407 8.65 -17.36 19.78
C ALA A 407 9.43 -16.59 20.87
N PHE A 408 9.50 -15.25 20.78
CA PHE A 408 10.05 -14.40 21.84
C PHE A 408 9.04 -14.10 22.95
N ALA A 409 7.76 -13.97 22.62
CA ALA A 409 6.72 -13.65 23.57
C ALA A 409 6.52 -14.74 24.62
N VAL A 410 6.65 -16.02 24.25
CA VAL A 410 6.46 -17.14 25.17
C VAL A 410 7.51 -17.15 26.30
N PRO A 411 8.83 -17.16 26.05
CA PRO A 411 9.82 -17.14 27.13
C PRO A 411 9.80 -15.81 27.92
N LEU A 412 9.54 -14.68 27.26
CA LEU A 412 9.43 -13.39 27.96
C LEU A 412 8.17 -13.36 28.82
N GLY A 413 7.05 -13.87 28.34
CA GLY A 413 5.83 -14.03 29.10
C GLY A 413 6.01 -14.96 30.30
N MET A 414 6.75 -16.06 30.15
CA MET A 414 7.09 -16.99 31.21
C MET A 414 7.94 -16.31 32.34
N LEU A 415 8.92 -15.50 31.94
CA LEU A 415 9.71 -14.70 32.89
C LEU A 415 8.82 -13.72 33.67
N TYR A 416 7.92 -13.02 32.97
CA TYR A 416 6.96 -12.11 33.61
C TYR A 416 5.99 -12.85 34.53
N PHE A 417 5.45 -13.97 34.09
CA PHE A 417 4.46 -14.75 34.85
C PHE A 417 5.05 -15.34 36.13
N ILE A 418 6.27 -15.90 36.06
CA ILE A 418 6.89 -16.59 37.22
C ILE A 418 7.52 -15.61 38.20
N TRP A 419 8.18 -14.54 37.73
CA TRP A 419 9.01 -13.68 38.56
C TRP A 419 8.51 -12.26 38.70
N VAL A 420 8.13 -11.62 37.58
CA VAL A 420 7.81 -10.19 37.61
C VAL A 420 6.43 -9.93 38.22
N LEU A 421 5.40 -10.64 37.77
CA LEU A 421 4.03 -10.42 38.25
C LEU A 421 3.86 -10.81 39.75
N PRO A 422 4.37 -11.95 40.25
CA PRO A 422 4.31 -12.24 41.66
C PRO A 422 5.11 -11.21 42.52
N GLY A 423 6.22 -10.71 41.97
CA GLY A 423 7.01 -9.66 42.62
C GLY A 423 6.29 -8.31 42.74
N THR A 424 5.20 -8.09 42.01
CA THR A 424 4.37 -6.88 42.16
C THR A 424 3.51 -6.86 43.43
N GLN A 425 3.40 -7.97 44.15
CA GLN A 425 2.65 -8.12 45.40
C GLN A 425 1.23 -7.53 45.34
N GLN A 426 0.57 -7.65 44.22
CA GLN A 426 -0.76 -7.08 43.91
C GLN A 426 -0.82 -5.55 44.02
N SER A 427 0.32 -4.87 44.00
CA SER A 427 0.38 -3.41 43.96
C SER A 427 0.13 -2.90 42.52
N ALA A 428 -0.90 -2.07 42.34
CA ALA A 428 -1.21 -1.44 41.07
C ALA A 428 -0.02 -0.62 40.53
N LEU A 429 0.73 0.05 41.42
CA LEU A 429 1.91 0.85 41.06
C LEU A 429 3.02 -0.03 40.47
N LEU A 430 3.36 -1.14 41.17
CA LEU A 430 4.40 -2.05 40.71
C LEU A 430 4.00 -2.76 39.41
N LEU A 431 2.73 -3.11 39.25
CA LEU A 431 2.21 -3.65 38.00
C LEU A 431 2.35 -2.63 36.82
N CYS A 432 2.05 -1.35 37.09
CA CYS A 432 2.28 -0.28 36.10
C CYS A 432 3.73 -0.14 35.70
N ILE A 433 4.65 -0.24 36.66
CA ILE A 433 6.10 -0.20 36.42
C ILE A 433 6.52 -1.41 35.58
N ALA A 434 6.04 -2.60 35.91
CA ALA A 434 6.37 -3.84 35.21
C ALA A 434 5.89 -3.82 33.73
N ILE A 435 4.63 -3.48 33.50
CA ILE A 435 4.07 -3.37 32.14
C ILE A 435 4.62 -2.14 31.41
N GLY A 436 4.88 -1.06 32.15
CA GLY A 436 5.54 0.15 31.62
C GLY A 436 6.95 -0.14 31.12
N ALA A 437 7.74 -0.89 31.85
CA ALA A 437 9.08 -1.32 31.42
C ALA A 437 9.02 -2.18 30.16
N LEU A 438 8.09 -3.14 30.10
CA LEU A 438 7.84 -3.94 28.91
C LEU A 438 7.47 -3.07 27.70
N GLY A 439 6.54 -2.13 27.87
CA GLY A 439 6.12 -1.19 26.83
C GLY A 439 7.23 -0.27 26.35
N PHE A 440 8.06 0.23 27.27
CA PHE A 440 9.17 1.14 26.95
C PHE A 440 10.29 0.43 26.18
N ILE A 441 10.75 -0.70 26.68
CA ILE A 441 11.79 -1.50 26.03
C ILE A 441 11.28 -2.02 24.68
N GLY A 442 10.07 -2.59 24.65
CA GLY A 442 9.43 -3.01 23.41
C GLY A 442 9.27 -1.87 22.40
N GLY A 443 8.89 -0.68 22.87
CA GLY A 443 8.78 0.53 22.08
C GLY A 443 10.09 0.97 21.41
N ILE A 444 11.22 0.84 22.09
CA ILE A 444 12.56 1.11 21.53
C ILE A 444 12.86 0.17 20.36
N PHE A 445 12.59 -1.13 20.53
CA PHE A 445 12.82 -2.12 19.47
C PHE A 445 11.87 -1.93 18.29
N VAL A 446 10.59 -1.63 18.54
CA VAL A 446 9.60 -1.31 17.49
C VAL A 446 10.05 -0.08 16.70
N GLN A 447 10.57 0.95 17.35
CA GLN A 447 11.10 2.16 16.70
C GLN A 447 12.30 1.84 15.80
N ARG A 448 13.12 0.86 16.15
CA ARG A 448 14.26 0.38 15.34
C ARG A 448 13.83 -0.49 14.16
N ARG A 449 12.54 -0.73 13.98
CA ARG A 449 11.96 -1.54 12.89
C ARG A 449 12.53 -2.96 12.79
N GLN A 450 12.86 -3.57 13.92
CA GLN A 450 13.30 -4.96 13.94
C GLN A 450 12.12 -5.91 13.76
N ILE A 451 12.33 -6.96 12.98
CA ILE A 451 11.33 -8.00 12.69
C ILE A 451 10.89 -8.67 14.00
N GLY A 452 9.60 -8.92 14.17
CA GLY A 452 9.04 -9.64 15.33
C GLY A 452 8.80 -8.79 16.59
N THR A 453 9.29 -7.55 16.65
CA THR A 453 9.27 -6.77 17.90
C THR A 453 7.89 -6.35 18.35
N LEU A 454 7.03 -5.88 17.46
CA LEU A 454 5.66 -5.52 17.81
C LEU A 454 4.83 -6.78 18.11
N GLY A 455 5.04 -7.85 17.34
CA GLY A 455 4.45 -9.16 17.59
C GLY A 455 4.87 -9.73 18.94
N ALA A 456 6.14 -9.57 19.35
CA ALA A 456 6.64 -9.98 20.65
C ALA A 456 5.99 -9.18 21.79
N LEU A 457 5.92 -7.84 21.68
CA LEU A 457 5.30 -7.00 22.70
C LEU A 457 3.82 -7.33 22.90
N ILE A 458 3.05 -7.35 21.82
CA ILE A 458 1.61 -7.64 21.87
C ILE A 458 1.36 -9.11 22.25
N GLY A 459 2.18 -10.01 21.74
CA GLY A 459 2.13 -11.43 22.09
C GLY A 459 2.40 -11.67 23.57
N THR A 460 3.40 -11.01 24.16
CA THR A 460 3.68 -11.12 25.60
C THR A 460 2.49 -10.64 26.43
N ILE A 461 1.90 -9.49 26.10
CA ILE A 461 0.70 -8.98 26.80
C ILE A 461 -0.47 -9.98 26.68
N ASN A 462 -0.64 -10.58 25.52
CA ASN A 462 -1.72 -11.54 25.29
C ASN A 462 -1.51 -12.87 26.04
N VAL A 463 -0.26 -13.35 26.09
CA VAL A 463 0.11 -14.58 26.80
C VAL A 463 -0.01 -14.43 28.31
N LEU A 464 0.27 -13.23 28.86
CA LEU A 464 0.19 -12.96 30.31
C LEU A 464 -1.22 -13.08 30.88
N VAL A 465 -2.27 -13.07 30.06
CA VAL A 465 -3.67 -13.23 30.49
C VAL A 465 -3.98 -12.29 31.67
N LEU A 466 -3.78 -10.97 31.44
CA LEU A 466 -4.11 -9.94 32.44
C LEU A 466 -5.62 -9.79 32.55
N ASP A 467 -6.24 -10.62 33.35
CA ASP A 467 -7.68 -10.64 33.62
C ASP A 467 -7.98 -10.05 35.01
N ASN A 468 -9.22 -9.73 35.29
CA ASN A 468 -9.66 -9.20 36.58
C ASN A 468 -10.82 -10.06 37.14
N PRO A 469 -10.61 -10.84 38.26
CA PRO A 469 -9.36 -11.00 39.02
C PRO A 469 -8.31 -11.84 38.28
N MET A 470 -7.05 -11.53 38.55
CA MET A 470 -5.93 -12.27 37.96
C MET A 470 -5.76 -13.64 38.61
N LYS A 471 -5.76 -14.71 37.80
CA LYS A 471 -5.54 -16.07 38.24
C LYS A 471 -4.15 -16.54 37.85
N PHE A 472 -3.33 -16.98 38.81
CA PHE A 472 -1.98 -17.50 38.60
C PHE A 472 -1.99 -19.02 38.43
N GLU A 473 -2.57 -19.51 37.34
CA GLU A 473 -2.59 -20.94 36.99
C GLU A 473 -1.57 -21.22 35.88
N PHE A 474 -0.45 -21.83 36.25
CA PHE A 474 0.67 -22.08 35.33
C PHE A 474 0.27 -22.95 34.14
N ASN A 475 -0.57 -23.96 34.38
CA ASN A 475 -1.03 -24.83 33.27
C ASN A 475 -1.85 -24.05 32.23
N VAL A 476 -2.76 -23.18 32.68
CA VAL A 476 -3.59 -22.32 31.79
C VAL A 476 -2.71 -21.34 31.03
N PHE A 477 -1.70 -20.76 31.72
CA PHE A 477 -0.73 -19.89 31.08
C PHE A 477 0.05 -20.61 29.98
N LEU A 478 0.64 -21.78 30.32
CA LEU A 478 1.47 -22.54 29.39
C LEU A 478 0.65 -23.02 28.19
N ASP A 479 -0.55 -23.55 28.42
CA ASP A 479 -1.46 -24.01 27.40
C ASP A 479 -1.83 -22.86 26.45
N ASN A 480 -2.21 -21.69 26.97
CA ASN A 480 -2.55 -20.53 26.17
C ASN A 480 -1.34 -20.03 25.36
N ALA A 481 -0.16 -20.00 25.94
CA ALA A 481 1.08 -19.58 25.29
C ALA A 481 1.45 -20.52 24.12
N LEU A 482 1.43 -21.82 24.35
CA LEU A 482 1.68 -22.84 23.33
C LEU A 482 0.60 -22.82 22.25
N GLY A 483 -0.67 -22.69 22.65
CA GLY A 483 -1.79 -22.59 21.69
C GLY A 483 -1.60 -21.42 20.71
N GLN A 484 -1.25 -20.25 21.21
CA GLN A 484 -1.01 -19.08 20.39
C GLN A 484 0.21 -19.23 19.46
N TRP A 485 1.30 -19.83 19.97
CA TRP A 485 2.48 -20.07 19.14
C TRP A 485 2.18 -21.08 18.02
N ILE A 486 1.50 -22.19 18.33
CA ILE A 486 1.05 -23.17 17.35
C ILE A 486 0.09 -22.54 16.33
N GLY A 487 -0.85 -21.69 16.77
CA GLY A 487 -1.75 -20.95 15.87
C GLY A 487 -0.99 -20.07 14.89
N SER A 488 0.08 -19.39 15.36
CA SER A 488 0.95 -18.58 14.50
C SER A 488 1.72 -19.42 13.48
N PHE A 489 2.19 -20.61 13.89
CA PHE A 489 2.85 -21.57 13.02
C PHE A 489 1.90 -22.12 11.94
N VAL A 490 0.70 -22.53 12.33
CA VAL A 490 -0.31 -23.03 11.38
C VAL A 490 -0.69 -21.96 10.37
N ALA A 491 -0.90 -20.73 10.80
CA ALA A 491 -1.18 -19.60 9.90
C ALA A 491 -0.05 -19.42 8.88
N MET A 492 1.20 -19.41 9.34
CA MET A 492 2.37 -19.29 8.47
C MET A 492 2.45 -20.45 7.47
N MET A 493 2.18 -21.69 7.92
CA MET A 493 2.21 -22.90 7.06
C MET A 493 1.13 -22.87 5.98
N VAL A 494 -0.10 -22.50 6.32
CA VAL A 494 -1.18 -22.38 5.31
C VAL A 494 -0.85 -21.31 4.27
N ILE A 495 -0.29 -20.18 4.68
CA ILE A 495 0.14 -19.12 3.76
C ILE A 495 1.28 -19.60 2.85
N LEU A 496 2.17 -20.43 3.36
CA LEU A 496 3.28 -21.02 2.60
C LEU A 496 2.79 -22.05 1.59
N LEU A 497 1.88 -22.95 2.02
CA LEU A 497 1.39 -24.08 1.21
C LEU A 497 0.46 -23.62 0.08
N ILE A 498 -0.47 -22.72 0.38
CA ILE A 498 -1.35 -22.14 -0.64
C ILE A 498 -0.59 -21.02 -1.35
N ARG A 499 0.34 -21.40 -2.23
CA ARG A 499 1.14 -20.41 -2.97
C ARG A 499 0.27 -19.61 -3.94
N ASP A 500 0.46 -18.33 -3.93
CA ASP A 500 -0.12 -17.45 -4.94
C ASP A 500 0.74 -17.50 -6.22
N LYS A 501 0.37 -18.37 -7.14
CA LYS A 501 0.97 -18.42 -8.49
C LYS A 501 0.49 -17.25 -9.35
N SER A 502 -0.37 -16.40 -8.81
CA SER A 502 -0.92 -15.27 -9.57
C SER A 502 0.07 -14.14 -9.79
N LYS A 503 1.18 -14.05 -9.01
CA LYS A 503 2.17 -12.98 -9.18
C LYS A 503 2.71 -12.90 -10.61
N ALA A 504 3.17 -14.02 -11.16
CA ALA A 504 3.65 -14.10 -12.52
C ALA A 504 2.53 -13.75 -13.52
N ARG A 505 1.33 -14.31 -13.31
CA ARG A 505 0.15 -14.03 -14.15
C ARG A 505 -0.27 -12.55 -14.06
N THR A 506 -0.22 -11.96 -12.86
CA THR A 506 -0.52 -10.54 -12.64
C THR A 506 0.51 -9.65 -13.30
N GLY A 507 1.80 -9.94 -13.16
CA GLY A 507 2.88 -9.21 -13.82
C GLY A 507 2.72 -9.21 -15.34
N ARG A 508 2.42 -10.38 -15.91
CA ARG A 508 2.13 -10.53 -17.33
C ARG A 508 0.92 -9.72 -17.78
N LYS A 509 -0.20 -9.80 -17.05
CA LYS A 509 -1.38 -9.00 -17.36
C LYS A 509 -1.11 -7.50 -17.30
N LEU A 510 -0.30 -7.04 -16.34
CA LEU A 510 0.10 -5.65 -16.25
C LEU A 510 0.95 -5.22 -17.45
N LEU A 511 1.97 -6.00 -17.82
CA LEU A 511 2.81 -5.71 -18.98
C LEU A 511 2.00 -5.74 -20.28
N ASN A 512 1.10 -6.70 -20.46
CA ASN A 512 0.21 -6.76 -21.61
C ASN A 512 -0.76 -5.57 -21.66
N ARG A 513 -1.21 -5.04 -20.53
CA ARG A 513 -2.01 -3.82 -20.46
C ARG A 513 -1.22 -2.58 -20.89
N PHE A 514 0.06 -2.46 -20.52
CA PHE A 514 0.91 -1.38 -21.02
C PHE A 514 1.13 -1.47 -22.51
N MET A 515 1.40 -2.67 -23.03
CA MET A 515 1.50 -2.92 -24.46
C MET A 515 0.19 -2.53 -25.18
N TYR A 516 -0.93 -3.00 -24.68
CA TYR A 516 -2.25 -2.66 -25.23
C TYR A 516 -2.51 -1.16 -25.22
N ALA A 517 -2.17 -0.47 -24.13
CA ALA A 517 -2.33 0.98 -24.03
C ALA A 517 -1.47 1.71 -25.08
N ALA A 518 -0.24 1.24 -25.32
CA ALA A 518 0.62 1.80 -26.37
C ALA A 518 0.07 1.58 -27.77
N VAL A 519 -0.40 0.35 -28.08
CA VAL A 519 -1.03 0.03 -29.38
C VAL A 519 -2.37 0.78 -29.54
N ALA A 520 -3.18 0.85 -28.49
CA ALA A 520 -4.45 1.57 -28.52
C ALA A 520 -4.28 3.08 -28.77
N ALA A 521 -3.15 3.66 -28.33
CA ALA A 521 -2.83 5.06 -28.61
C ALA A 521 -2.65 5.35 -30.10
N LEU A 522 -2.20 4.36 -30.90
CA LEU A 522 -2.15 4.45 -32.36
C LEU A 522 -3.54 4.52 -32.98
N THR A 523 -4.49 3.81 -32.39
CA THR A 523 -5.77 3.47 -33.01
C THR A 523 -6.96 4.32 -32.55
N THR A 524 -6.73 5.29 -31.65
CA THR A 524 -7.83 6.03 -31.00
C THR A 524 -8.16 7.31 -31.76
N ASN A 525 -9.46 7.54 -32.04
CA ASN A 525 -9.98 8.77 -32.66
C ASN A 525 -9.65 10.01 -31.79
N GLN A 526 -9.42 11.16 -32.41
CA GLN A 526 -9.04 12.42 -31.77
C GLN A 526 -9.95 12.85 -30.61
N ALA A 527 -11.23 12.52 -30.64
CA ALA A 527 -12.18 12.83 -29.57
C ALA A 527 -11.88 12.09 -28.24
N ARG A 528 -11.44 10.82 -28.30
CA ARG A 528 -11.05 10.02 -27.12
C ARG A 528 -9.60 10.28 -26.68
N ARG A 529 -8.78 10.97 -27.45
CA ARG A 529 -7.40 11.36 -27.09
C ARG A 529 -7.34 12.32 -25.90
N ARG A 530 -8.43 12.97 -25.52
CA ARG A 530 -8.47 13.92 -24.40
C ARG A 530 -8.44 13.26 -23.02
N GLU A 531 -8.80 11.99 -22.87
CA GLU A 531 -8.75 11.29 -21.59
C GLU A 531 -7.29 10.98 -21.20
N ASN A 532 -6.85 11.52 -20.07
CA ASN A 532 -5.51 11.30 -19.57
C ASN A 532 -5.42 9.98 -18.81
N HIS A 533 -4.98 8.90 -19.44
CA HIS A 533 -4.78 7.58 -18.81
C HIS A 533 -3.44 7.45 -18.09
N LEU A 534 -2.59 8.45 -18.14
CA LEU A 534 -1.24 8.42 -17.56
C LEU A 534 -1.24 8.07 -16.05
N PRO A 535 -2.08 8.67 -15.20
CA PRO A 535 -2.14 8.31 -13.78
C PRO A 535 -2.50 6.84 -13.54
N ALA A 536 -3.41 6.28 -14.35
CA ALA A 536 -3.78 4.87 -14.26
C ALA A 536 -2.64 3.93 -14.65
N LEU A 537 -1.90 4.26 -15.71
CA LEU A 537 -0.72 3.51 -16.13
C LEU A 537 0.38 3.55 -15.06
N TYR A 538 0.62 4.69 -14.43
CA TYR A 538 1.59 4.78 -13.34
C TYR A 538 1.14 4.06 -12.07
N GLN A 539 -0.15 3.99 -11.76
CA GLN A 539 -0.64 3.14 -10.67
C GLN A 539 -0.40 1.66 -10.95
N GLN A 540 -0.60 1.22 -12.19
CA GLN A 540 -0.28 -0.14 -12.61
C GLN A 540 1.23 -0.41 -12.55
N LEU A 541 2.05 0.56 -12.92
CA LEU A 541 3.50 0.50 -12.79
C LEU A 541 3.92 0.37 -11.32
N PHE A 542 3.33 1.14 -10.42
CA PHE A 542 3.57 1.01 -8.99
C PHE A 542 3.19 -0.37 -8.44
N LEU A 543 2.09 -0.93 -8.92
CA LEU A 543 1.71 -2.30 -8.58
C LEU A 543 2.75 -3.31 -9.07
N LEU A 544 3.26 -3.12 -10.30
CA LEU A 544 4.35 -3.94 -10.85
C LEU A 544 5.63 -3.84 -10.01
N LEU A 545 5.97 -2.62 -9.54
CA LEU A 545 7.09 -2.36 -8.64
C LEU A 545 6.99 -3.14 -7.32
N ASN A 546 5.81 -3.17 -6.73
CA ASN A 546 5.57 -3.88 -5.47
C ASN A 546 5.57 -5.41 -5.63
N LEU A 547 5.11 -5.89 -6.79
CA LEU A 547 5.10 -7.33 -7.08
C LEU A 547 6.50 -7.89 -7.37
N PHE A 548 7.35 -7.12 -8.04
CA PHE A 548 8.70 -7.52 -8.47
C PHE A 548 9.74 -6.50 -8.01
N PRO A 549 10.00 -6.37 -6.69
CA PRO A 549 11.02 -5.46 -6.20
C PRO A 549 12.41 -5.91 -6.67
N GLY A 550 13.10 -5.05 -7.43
CA GLY A 550 14.46 -5.31 -7.92
C GLY A 550 14.57 -5.80 -9.37
N ASP A 551 13.46 -6.09 -10.05
CA ASP A 551 13.46 -6.47 -11.46
C ASP A 551 13.47 -5.23 -12.36
N ILE A 552 14.65 -4.73 -12.67
CA ILE A 552 14.85 -3.49 -13.44
C ILE A 552 14.34 -3.63 -14.88
N ASP A 553 14.42 -4.82 -15.48
CA ASP A 553 14.02 -5.02 -16.88
C ASP A 553 12.51 -4.87 -17.07
N LYS A 554 11.69 -5.40 -16.15
CA LYS A 554 10.23 -5.20 -16.19
C LYS A 554 9.84 -3.73 -16.07
N TYR A 555 10.62 -2.95 -15.32
CA TYR A 555 10.42 -1.51 -15.24
C TYR A 555 10.73 -0.79 -16.54
N ARG A 556 11.88 -1.11 -17.15
CA ARG A 556 12.29 -0.52 -18.43
C ARG A 556 11.25 -0.77 -19.49
N ILE A 557 10.72 -1.99 -19.57
CA ILE A 557 9.65 -2.36 -20.50
C ILE A 557 8.40 -1.51 -20.23
N ALA A 558 7.92 -1.51 -19.00
CA ALA A 558 6.72 -0.78 -18.63
C ALA A 558 6.86 0.73 -18.88
N LEU A 559 8.01 1.33 -18.51
CA LEU A 559 8.28 2.75 -18.74
C LEU A 559 8.30 3.08 -20.24
N THR A 560 9.02 2.29 -21.03
CA THR A 560 9.12 2.51 -22.48
C THR A 560 7.74 2.43 -23.15
N LEU A 561 6.88 1.51 -22.69
CA LEU A 561 5.49 1.40 -23.15
C LEU A 561 4.64 2.60 -22.73
N ILE A 562 4.80 3.11 -21.52
CA ILE A 562 4.11 4.32 -21.05
C ILE A 562 4.53 5.54 -21.86
N ILE A 563 5.82 5.71 -22.11
CA ILE A 563 6.36 6.80 -22.95
C ILE A 563 5.85 6.66 -24.39
N GLY A 564 5.88 5.44 -24.92
CA GLY A 564 5.32 5.12 -26.23
C GLY A 564 3.85 5.51 -26.35
N HIS A 565 3.04 5.13 -25.35
CA HIS A 565 1.64 5.54 -25.26
C HIS A 565 1.46 7.06 -25.30
N GLN A 566 2.25 7.80 -24.49
CA GLN A 566 2.13 9.25 -24.42
C GLN A 566 2.52 9.93 -25.73
N ARG A 567 3.61 9.49 -26.35
CA ARG A 567 4.06 10.01 -27.66
C ARG A 567 3.05 9.78 -28.75
N LEU A 568 2.57 8.54 -28.88
CA LEU A 568 1.60 8.16 -29.90
C LEU A 568 0.26 8.86 -29.70
N ARG A 569 -0.12 9.10 -28.43
CA ARG A 569 -1.32 9.89 -28.11
C ARG A 569 -1.19 11.35 -28.56
N ASN A 570 -0.02 11.95 -28.43
CA ASN A 570 0.23 13.35 -28.77
C ASN A 570 0.57 13.54 -30.27
N ALA A 571 0.85 12.46 -30.98
CA ALA A 571 1.19 12.51 -32.39
C ALA A 571 -0.07 12.69 -33.25
N GLU A 572 0.01 13.57 -34.24
CA GLU A 572 -1.03 13.74 -35.25
C GLU A 572 -0.88 12.63 -36.29
N VAL A 573 -1.60 11.53 -36.10
CA VAL A 573 -1.62 10.42 -37.07
C VAL A 573 -2.48 10.85 -38.27
N PRO A 574 -1.97 10.74 -39.50
CA PRO A 574 -2.76 11.02 -40.70
C PRO A 574 -4.02 10.15 -40.74
N VAL A 575 -5.18 10.79 -40.93
CA VAL A 575 -6.46 10.08 -41.03
C VAL A 575 -6.70 9.70 -42.48
N ASN A 576 -6.32 8.47 -42.87
CA ASN A 576 -6.63 7.88 -44.16
C ASN A 576 -7.48 6.62 -43.96
N ALA A 577 -8.37 6.33 -44.89
CA ALA A 577 -9.25 5.16 -44.84
C ALA A 577 -8.46 3.84 -44.75
N ASP A 578 -7.34 3.74 -45.50
CA ASP A 578 -6.45 2.59 -45.45
C ASP A 578 -5.77 2.40 -44.10
N LEU A 579 -5.26 3.46 -43.48
CA LEU A 579 -4.65 3.40 -42.18
C LEU A 579 -5.64 3.00 -41.07
N SER A 580 -6.92 3.35 -41.23
CA SER A 580 -7.96 2.96 -40.27
C SER A 580 -8.24 1.44 -40.26
N ALA A 581 -8.02 0.74 -41.34
CA ALA A 581 -8.10 -0.72 -41.43
C ALA A 581 -6.94 -1.38 -40.63
N TYR A 582 -5.71 -0.89 -40.82
CA TYR A 582 -4.54 -1.36 -40.06
C TYR A 582 -4.68 -1.08 -38.57
N HIS A 583 -5.22 0.07 -38.19
CA HIS A 583 -5.50 0.39 -36.79
C HIS A 583 -6.44 -0.63 -36.14
N ARG A 584 -7.52 -1.00 -36.81
CA ARG A 584 -8.46 -2.02 -36.33
C ARG A 584 -7.78 -3.39 -36.20
N GLN A 585 -6.95 -3.75 -37.18
CA GLN A 585 -6.21 -5.01 -37.17
C GLN A 585 -5.21 -5.08 -36.00
N LEU A 586 -4.35 -4.08 -35.82
CA LEU A 586 -3.40 -3.99 -34.72
C LEU A 586 -4.10 -4.11 -33.35
N ARG A 587 -5.22 -3.41 -33.19
CA ARG A 587 -6.01 -3.49 -31.96
C ARG A 587 -6.60 -4.88 -31.74
N ALA A 588 -7.18 -5.48 -32.78
CA ALA A 588 -7.74 -6.83 -32.68
C ALA A 588 -6.66 -7.88 -32.34
N THR A 589 -5.46 -7.74 -32.89
CA THR A 589 -4.32 -8.63 -32.55
C THR A 589 -3.85 -8.41 -31.12
N ALA A 590 -3.77 -7.16 -30.65
CA ALA A 590 -3.45 -6.87 -29.24
C ALA A 590 -4.52 -7.43 -28.27
N ASP A 591 -5.81 -7.34 -28.60
CA ASP A 591 -6.90 -7.95 -27.83
C ASP A 591 -6.75 -9.49 -27.76
N ARG A 592 -6.38 -10.13 -28.88
CA ARG A 592 -6.13 -11.58 -28.93
C ARG A 592 -4.93 -12.01 -28.08
N ILE A 593 -3.87 -11.20 -27.99
CA ILE A 593 -2.73 -11.46 -27.09
C ILE A 593 -3.20 -11.49 -25.63
N ILE A 594 -4.05 -10.52 -25.24
CA ILE A 594 -4.58 -10.45 -23.87
C ILE A 594 -5.50 -11.64 -23.57
N ALA A 595 -6.33 -12.04 -24.53
CA ALA A 595 -7.29 -13.14 -24.40
C ALA A 595 -6.65 -14.53 -24.52
N ALA A 596 -5.39 -14.64 -25.00
CA ALA A 596 -4.73 -15.91 -25.25
C ALA A 596 -4.52 -16.71 -23.95
N SER A 597 -5.05 -17.95 -23.93
CA SER A 597 -4.99 -18.86 -22.79
C SER A 597 -3.68 -19.65 -22.69
N SER A 598 -3.00 -19.89 -23.83
CA SER A 598 -1.73 -20.63 -23.88
C SER A 598 -0.57 -19.74 -24.33
N ASP A 599 0.66 -20.08 -23.90
CA ASP A 599 1.86 -19.33 -24.28
C ASP A 599 2.18 -19.46 -25.77
N GLU A 600 1.86 -20.60 -26.39
CA GLU A 600 2.01 -20.80 -27.85
C GLU A 600 1.11 -19.88 -28.66
N LYS A 601 -0.19 -19.81 -28.32
CA LYS A 601 -1.13 -18.88 -28.98
C LYS A 601 -0.71 -17.44 -28.79
N ARG A 602 -0.17 -17.11 -27.60
CA ARG A 602 0.31 -15.77 -27.30
C ARG A 602 1.54 -15.43 -28.14
N ARG A 603 2.50 -16.34 -28.29
CA ARG A 603 3.66 -16.18 -29.16
C ARG A 603 3.24 -15.95 -30.60
N TYR A 604 2.33 -16.75 -31.11
CA TYR A 604 1.80 -16.60 -32.47
C TYR A 604 1.19 -15.22 -32.71
N TYR A 605 0.32 -14.75 -31.79
CA TYR A 605 -0.29 -13.43 -31.94
C TYR A 605 0.70 -12.29 -31.73
N PHE A 606 1.75 -12.52 -30.94
CA PHE A 606 2.80 -11.52 -30.72
C PHE A 606 3.67 -11.35 -31.97
N GLU A 607 4.10 -12.43 -32.59
CA GLU A 607 4.82 -12.41 -33.86
C GLU A 607 3.98 -11.75 -34.96
N ARG A 608 2.70 -12.06 -35.00
CA ARG A 608 1.76 -11.40 -35.89
C ARG A 608 1.65 -9.89 -35.64
N LEU A 609 1.61 -9.46 -34.38
CA LEU A 609 1.60 -8.03 -34.03
C LEU A 609 2.85 -7.32 -34.54
N LEU A 610 4.02 -7.93 -34.41
CA LEU A 610 5.29 -7.37 -34.93
C LEU A 610 5.24 -7.23 -36.46
N GLN A 611 4.78 -8.26 -37.18
CA GLN A 611 4.61 -8.20 -38.64
C GLN A 611 3.63 -7.09 -39.06
N GLU A 612 2.50 -6.98 -38.34
CA GLU A 612 1.49 -5.94 -38.63
C GLU A 612 2.05 -4.53 -38.35
N LEU A 613 2.90 -4.36 -37.30
CA LEU A 613 3.58 -3.10 -37.02
C LEU A 613 4.62 -2.73 -38.09
N ASP A 614 5.36 -3.70 -38.61
CA ASP A 614 6.33 -3.46 -39.71
C ASP A 614 5.62 -3.05 -41.01
N VAL A 615 4.54 -3.73 -41.38
CA VAL A 615 3.72 -3.33 -42.53
C VAL A 615 3.13 -1.93 -42.33
N TYR A 616 2.65 -1.63 -41.12
CA TYR A 616 2.14 -0.30 -40.78
C TYR A 616 3.23 0.77 -40.88
N GLN A 617 4.45 0.48 -40.47
CA GLN A 617 5.60 1.38 -40.55
C GLN A 617 5.95 1.67 -42.01
N GLN A 618 5.96 0.66 -42.90
CA GLN A 618 6.18 0.82 -44.35
C GLN A 618 5.11 1.70 -44.98
N LYS A 619 3.85 1.53 -44.60
CA LYS A 619 2.77 2.37 -45.06
C LYS A 619 2.90 3.82 -44.59
N LEU A 620 3.29 4.05 -43.33
CA LEU A 620 3.57 5.40 -42.83
C LEU A 620 4.68 6.11 -43.63
N GLN A 621 5.71 5.38 -44.02
CA GLN A 621 6.77 5.91 -44.88
C GLN A 621 6.24 6.24 -46.28
N HIS A 622 5.40 5.38 -46.89
CA HIS A 622 4.78 5.61 -48.18
C HIS A 622 3.90 6.86 -48.21
N TYR A 623 3.18 7.13 -47.11
CA TYR A 623 2.33 8.33 -46.97
C TYR A 623 3.10 9.55 -46.45
N ALA A 624 4.44 9.52 -46.41
CA ALA A 624 5.30 10.60 -45.92
C ALA A 624 4.85 11.14 -44.56
N ALA A 625 4.44 10.25 -43.64
CA ALA A 625 3.98 10.64 -42.33
C ALA A 625 5.10 11.35 -41.54
N PRO A 626 4.78 12.35 -40.71
CA PRO A 626 5.78 13.11 -39.97
C PRO A 626 6.59 12.24 -39.02
N ALA A 627 7.85 12.62 -38.79
CA ALA A 627 8.77 11.90 -37.89
C ALA A 627 8.22 11.76 -36.44
N SER A 628 7.31 12.65 -36.03
CA SER A 628 6.61 12.58 -34.76
C SER A 628 5.74 11.32 -34.59
N VAL A 629 5.32 10.68 -35.69
CA VAL A 629 4.55 9.43 -35.71
C VAL A 629 5.43 8.23 -36.03
N THR A 630 6.28 8.33 -37.08
CA THR A 630 7.09 7.20 -37.57
C THR A 630 8.11 6.74 -36.56
N GLU A 631 8.77 7.66 -35.85
CA GLU A 631 9.80 7.32 -34.88
C GLU A 631 9.28 6.60 -33.62
N PRO A 632 8.17 7.02 -32.97
CA PRO A 632 7.57 6.27 -31.87
C PRO A 632 7.09 4.87 -32.27
N VAL A 633 6.54 4.69 -33.48
CA VAL A 633 6.11 3.38 -33.99
C VAL A 633 7.32 2.45 -34.18
N LYS A 634 8.37 2.95 -34.83
CA LYS A 634 9.64 2.20 -35.00
C LYS A 634 10.22 1.76 -33.66
N ARG A 635 10.24 2.64 -32.67
CA ARG A 635 10.73 2.30 -31.32
C ARG A 635 9.85 1.29 -30.60
N LEU A 636 8.53 1.40 -30.78
CA LEU A 636 7.59 0.43 -30.21
C LEU A 636 7.84 -0.95 -30.81
N SER A 637 7.97 -1.07 -32.14
CA SER A 637 8.28 -2.34 -32.81
C SER A 637 9.62 -2.93 -32.34
N MET A 638 10.70 -2.15 -32.35
CA MET A 638 12.01 -2.60 -31.88
C MET A 638 12.02 -3.04 -30.41
N MET A 639 11.29 -2.33 -29.56
CA MET A 639 11.21 -2.66 -28.13
C MET A 639 10.39 -3.93 -27.91
N LEU A 640 9.26 -4.09 -28.59
CA LEU A 640 8.46 -5.30 -28.53
C LEU A 640 9.25 -6.51 -29.02
N ASP A 641 10.00 -6.40 -30.10
CA ASP A 641 10.87 -7.45 -30.62
C ASP A 641 11.96 -7.82 -29.60
N LYS A 642 12.69 -6.83 -29.06
CA LYS A 642 13.75 -7.06 -28.07
C LYS A 642 13.27 -7.76 -26.80
N TYR A 643 12.08 -7.45 -26.30
CA TYR A 643 11.55 -7.96 -25.04
C TYR A 643 10.46 -9.01 -25.23
N GLN A 644 10.32 -9.58 -26.43
CA GLN A 644 9.33 -10.60 -26.78
C GLN A 644 9.26 -11.73 -25.76
N ASN A 645 10.39 -12.34 -25.44
CA ASN A 645 10.46 -13.44 -24.48
C ASN A 645 9.99 -13.05 -23.08
N THR A 646 10.32 -11.86 -22.61
CA THR A 646 9.87 -11.36 -21.30
C THR A 646 8.37 -11.11 -21.27
N LEU A 647 7.78 -10.63 -22.37
CA LEU A 647 6.34 -10.36 -22.48
C LEU A 647 5.50 -11.64 -22.63
N ILE A 648 6.09 -12.72 -23.14
CA ILE A 648 5.42 -14.02 -23.36
C ILE A 648 5.57 -14.95 -22.13
N GLN A 649 6.76 -15.03 -21.54
CA GLN A 649 7.15 -16.06 -20.56
C GLN A 649 6.91 -15.71 -19.08
N ILE A 650 6.50 -14.51 -18.73
CA ILE A 650 6.31 -14.09 -17.32
C ILE A 650 5.15 -14.82 -16.64
#